data_63fe2978994a1cc01815162d13de673f
#
_entry.id   63fe2978994a1cc01815162d13de673f
#
_cell.length_a   1.000
_cell.length_b   1.000
_cell.length_c   1.000
_cell.angle_alpha   90.00
_cell.angle_beta   90.00
_cell.angle_gamma   90.00
#
_symmetry.space_group_name_H-M   'P 1'
#
loop_
_entity.id
_entity.type
_entity.pdbx_description
1 polymer ?
#
loop_
_entity_poly.entity_id
_entity_poly.type
_entity_poly.pdbx_seq_one_letter_code
_entity_poly.pdbx_strand_id
1 'polypeptide(L)'
;MHAAIKRKSRRPPPDSRQPQKAVEVRPQGLWLRDREELVPLWSGAMHYWRHAPEDWGPCLDAMKAMGLRMVDTYIPWGVHETGRVPRDGGGTEAPSFDFGQQYARLDVAHFMRLVGEKGMHVIARPGPHINAELTYFGLPERVVWDRECQARTPKDNPVILPLVPVAFPVPSYASNAFHDETALWFDAVGKVLAPLLHPHGPIVMLQVDNEGALYFRDGPYDQDYHPDAITLLRTFLREKYGTVKALREVWNDAALTFANVTPPVRFDAKEANDLARHLDWMEFHEYLLADAIGRFGKALEHAGLTSVPTLHNFPLGESATPLNASRMAEVVDLIGLDYYHAASPQHHMAIQRRTGELATRCEGRQVPPFGAEVGAGFPPFFPPLDDKDSLYTLMAALGYGLRGFNLYMAVDRDRWVGAPIDVHGMPRRLADDYHALIEALDEVKFNTLRRQTPVKLVVPRALRRLSRATHAFGPVTPTAFHIAGAGPVESCLEDDFGLGEVAPIVGESYVRAFERALLARGVPFSYAGGESLEMSMVGASWIVCTTAGGLKADMFGSLRAAKERGIVVTIGPRVPTRDGAMRELQTPHDARGLELEPLDDPSRADLLVARRIDELSLPAYPVDVPDVHVSLHEDDRGVPRVAFVMNPTDKPVLATVALGNTRALVDLLPRLRAVKRIEPLAGTGALVVEVPARTIRMFSVET
;
A
#
# COMPACT_ATOMS: atom_id res chain seq x y z
N MET A 1 38.23 14.89 7.06
CA MET A 1 37.48 16.12 6.85
C MET A 1 36.20 15.75 6.11
N HIS A 2 35.15 15.35 6.84
CA HIS A 2 33.89 14.81 6.31
C HIS A 2 32.89 15.94 6.20
N ALA A 3 32.59 16.34 4.97
CA ALA A 3 31.44 17.19 4.71
C ALA A 3 30.17 16.34 4.83
N ALA A 4 29.50 16.47 5.98
CA ALA A 4 28.18 15.88 6.21
C ALA A 4 27.16 16.56 5.28
N ILE A 5 26.71 15.88 4.25
CA ILE A 5 25.57 16.28 3.44
C ILE A 5 24.33 16.13 4.32
N LYS A 6 23.94 17.23 4.94
CA LYS A 6 22.62 17.37 5.59
C LYS A 6 21.56 17.42 4.48
N ARG A 7 21.07 16.28 3.99
CA ARG A 7 19.77 16.23 3.31
C ARG A 7 18.68 16.34 4.37
N LYS A 8 18.16 17.54 4.52
CA LYS A 8 16.86 17.74 5.16
C LYS A 8 15.81 17.17 4.19
N SER A 9 15.28 15.99 4.47
CA SER A 9 14.01 15.52 3.89
C SER A 9 12.87 16.30 4.55
N ARG A 10 12.81 17.60 4.26
CA ARG A 10 11.60 18.37 4.44
C ARG A 10 11.09 18.58 3.02
N ARG A 11 9.84 18.12 2.72
CA ARG A 11 9.06 18.75 1.67
C ARG A 11 9.40 20.24 1.81
N PRO A 12 9.91 20.93 0.78
CA PRO A 12 10.10 22.38 0.89
C PRO A 12 8.77 22.92 1.39
N PRO A 13 8.75 23.94 2.27
CA PRO A 13 7.50 24.58 2.63
C PRO A 13 6.79 24.89 1.32
N PRO A 14 5.47 24.65 1.22
CA PRO A 14 4.74 24.83 -0.03
C PRO A 14 5.18 26.17 -0.60
N ASP A 15 5.68 26.15 -1.84
CA ASP A 15 6.06 27.38 -2.51
C ASP A 15 4.82 28.27 -2.41
N SER A 16 4.96 29.43 -1.77
CA SER A 16 3.86 30.36 -1.53
C SER A 16 3.19 30.86 -2.84
N ARG A 17 3.64 30.35 -3.98
CA ARG A 17 3.15 30.61 -5.34
C ARG A 17 2.27 29.49 -5.92
N GLN A 18 2.23 28.27 -5.32
CA GLN A 18 1.28 27.25 -5.79
C GLN A 18 -0.12 27.55 -5.21
N PRO A 19 -1.18 27.60 -6.04
CA PRO A 19 -2.52 27.78 -5.55
C PRO A 19 -2.85 26.64 -4.58
N GLN A 20 -3.39 27.03 -3.43
CA GLN A 20 -3.77 26.07 -2.40
C GLN A 20 -4.87 25.15 -2.95
N LYS A 21 -4.69 23.83 -2.87
CA LYS A 21 -5.70 22.86 -3.32
C LYS A 21 -7.04 23.11 -2.61
N ALA A 22 -8.15 22.96 -3.34
CA ALA A 22 -9.50 23.13 -2.79
C ALA A 22 -9.88 22.02 -1.78
N VAL A 23 -9.23 20.84 -1.93
CA VAL A 23 -9.39 19.70 -1.06
C VAL A 23 -8.05 19.37 -0.39
N GLU A 24 -8.07 19.14 0.91
CA GLU A 24 -6.91 18.77 1.72
C GLU A 24 -7.08 17.37 2.30
N VAL A 25 -6.04 16.55 2.25
CA VAL A 25 -6.00 15.24 2.93
C VAL A 25 -5.66 15.46 4.40
N ARG A 26 -6.55 15.02 5.31
CA ARG A 26 -6.36 15.05 6.77
C ARG A 26 -6.44 13.64 7.36
N PRO A 27 -5.93 13.40 8.57
CA PRO A 27 -5.94 12.06 9.18
C PRO A 27 -7.33 11.41 9.25
N GLN A 28 -8.40 12.22 9.26
CA GLN A 28 -9.79 11.78 9.40
C GLN A 28 -10.53 11.65 8.07
N GLY A 29 -9.96 12.11 6.94
CA GLY A 29 -10.62 12.10 5.63
C GLY A 29 -10.22 13.28 4.74
N LEU A 30 -11.12 13.71 3.88
CA LEU A 30 -10.92 14.86 2.99
C LEU A 30 -11.58 16.12 3.56
N TRP A 31 -10.82 17.20 3.65
CA TRP A 31 -11.31 18.48 4.07
C TRP A 31 -11.63 19.36 2.86
N LEU A 32 -12.92 19.67 2.68
CA LEU A 32 -13.41 20.56 1.64
C LEU A 32 -13.35 22.00 2.16
N ARG A 33 -12.43 22.80 1.62
CA ARG A 33 -12.11 24.12 2.16
C ARG A 33 -13.24 25.15 2.00
N ASP A 34 -13.95 25.08 0.87
CA ASP A 34 -15.06 25.99 0.56
C ASP A 34 -16.29 25.78 1.45
N ARG A 35 -16.46 24.57 2.00
CA ARG A 35 -17.59 24.19 2.87
C ARG A 35 -17.21 24.04 4.33
N GLU A 36 -15.91 24.11 4.65
CA GLU A 36 -15.38 23.77 5.98
C GLU A 36 -15.87 22.40 6.48
N GLU A 37 -15.92 21.41 5.57
CA GLU A 37 -16.49 20.10 5.79
C GLU A 37 -15.43 19.01 5.74
N LEU A 38 -15.48 18.09 6.71
CA LEU A 38 -14.67 16.87 6.71
C LEU A 38 -15.50 15.70 6.18
N VAL A 39 -15.09 15.12 5.05
CA VAL A 39 -15.75 13.99 4.43
C VAL A 39 -14.94 12.72 4.70
N PRO A 40 -15.52 11.70 5.39
CA PRO A 40 -14.87 10.40 5.56
C PRO A 40 -14.64 9.71 4.22
N LEU A 41 -13.55 8.95 4.10
CA LEU A 41 -13.19 8.20 2.90
C LEU A 41 -13.96 6.87 2.83
N TRP A 42 -15.30 6.93 2.80
CA TRP A 42 -16.17 5.78 2.55
C TRP A 42 -16.58 5.78 1.09
N SER A 43 -15.89 4.99 0.26
CA SER A 43 -16.09 4.95 -1.19
C SER A 43 -16.39 3.56 -1.71
N GLY A 44 -16.91 3.49 -2.93
CA GLY A 44 -17.13 2.26 -3.66
C GLY A 44 -16.93 2.45 -5.15
N ALA A 45 -16.43 1.42 -5.81
CA ALA A 45 -16.11 1.45 -7.23
C ALA A 45 -17.31 1.07 -8.10
N MET A 46 -17.54 1.86 -9.15
CA MET A 46 -18.49 1.59 -10.22
C MET A 46 -17.86 1.99 -11.57
N HIS A 47 -17.85 1.08 -12.53
CA HIS A 47 -17.28 1.32 -13.86
C HIS A 47 -18.37 1.78 -14.84
N TYR A 48 -18.65 3.09 -14.94
CA TYR A 48 -19.74 3.66 -15.73
C TYR A 48 -19.81 3.12 -17.17
N TRP A 49 -18.68 2.93 -17.84
CA TRP A 49 -18.60 2.45 -19.25
C TRP A 49 -19.05 1.00 -19.45
N ARG A 50 -19.22 0.24 -18.37
CA ARG A 50 -19.70 -1.16 -18.37
C ARG A 50 -21.19 -1.29 -18.10
N HIS A 51 -21.86 -0.17 -17.81
CA HIS A 51 -23.29 -0.12 -17.52
C HIS A 51 -24.02 0.68 -18.58
N ALA A 52 -25.30 0.39 -18.79
CA ALA A 52 -26.17 1.23 -19.56
C ALA A 52 -26.44 2.56 -18.80
N PRO A 53 -26.49 3.72 -19.46
CA PRO A 53 -26.70 4.99 -18.75
C PRO A 53 -27.96 5.05 -17.88
N GLU A 54 -29.01 4.31 -18.24
CA GLU A 54 -30.25 4.18 -17.47
C GLU A 54 -30.04 3.47 -16.10
N ASP A 55 -29.03 2.63 -15.97
CA ASP A 55 -28.70 1.92 -14.72
C ASP A 55 -27.84 2.78 -13.77
N TRP A 56 -27.19 3.84 -14.24
CA TRP A 56 -26.32 4.66 -13.42
C TRP A 56 -27.07 5.25 -12.20
N GLY A 57 -28.26 5.82 -12.44
CA GLY A 57 -29.09 6.42 -11.40
C GLY A 57 -29.43 5.44 -10.27
N PRO A 58 -30.06 4.30 -10.58
CA PRO A 58 -30.40 3.26 -9.58
C PRO A 58 -29.16 2.74 -8.83
N CYS A 59 -28.03 2.47 -9.51
CA CYS A 59 -26.80 2.02 -8.86
C CYS A 59 -26.24 3.06 -7.87
N LEU A 60 -26.21 4.34 -8.26
CA LEU A 60 -25.74 5.42 -7.39
C LEU A 60 -26.68 5.63 -6.18
N ASP A 61 -27.99 5.48 -6.34
CA ASP A 61 -28.94 5.55 -5.25
C ASP A 61 -28.72 4.42 -4.23
N ALA A 62 -28.45 3.19 -4.71
CA ALA A 62 -28.14 2.06 -3.86
C ALA A 62 -26.78 2.26 -3.14
N MET A 63 -25.74 2.76 -3.81
CA MET A 63 -24.45 3.09 -3.20
C MET A 63 -24.62 4.13 -2.08
N LYS A 64 -25.40 5.20 -2.33
CA LYS A 64 -25.71 6.22 -1.32
C LYS A 64 -26.51 5.65 -0.15
N ALA A 65 -27.50 4.81 -0.43
CA ALA A 65 -28.30 4.14 0.61
C ALA A 65 -27.46 3.21 1.49
N MET A 66 -26.40 2.59 0.93
CA MET A 66 -25.42 1.80 1.67
C MET A 66 -24.53 2.65 2.59
N GLY A 67 -24.57 3.99 2.48
CA GLY A 67 -23.81 4.92 3.31
C GLY A 67 -22.50 5.41 2.69
N LEU A 68 -22.19 5.05 1.46
CA LEU A 68 -21.00 5.53 0.77
C LEU A 68 -21.08 7.06 0.52
N ARG A 69 -19.95 7.73 0.64
CA ARG A 69 -19.81 9.16 0.44
C ARG A 69 -19.24 9.52 -0.92
N MET A 70 -18.55 8.54 -1.53
CA MET A 70 -17.81 8.73 -2.78
C MET A 70 -18.01 7.55 -3.73
N VAL A 71 -17.99 7.87 -5.00
CA VAL A 71 -17.90 6.91 -6.10
C VAL A 71 -16.49 6.93 -6.65
N ASP A 72 -15.88 5.77 -6.69
CA ASP A 72 -14.58 5.57 -7.34
C ASP A 72 -14.82 5.06 -8.76
N THR A 73 -14.13 5.63 -9.75
CA THR A 73 -14.28 5.15 -11.12
C THR A 73 -13.02 5.31 -11.95
N TYR A 74 -12.68 4.26 -12.69
CA TYR A 74 -11.67 4.33 -13.73
C TYR A 74 -12.18 5.03 -14.98
N ILE A 75 -11.27 5.67 -15.72
CA ILE A 75 -11.54 6.28 -17.02
C ILE A 75 -10.53 5.67 -17.99
N PRO A 76 -10.88 4.56 -18.66
CA PRO A 76 -9.91 3.77 -19.43
C PRO A 76 -9.54 4.42 -20.75
N TRP A 77 -8.26 4.72 -20.93
CA TRP A 77 -7.72 5.30 -22.14
C TRP A 77 -8.10 4.51 -23.39
N GLY A 78 -7.82 3.18 -23.41
CA GLY A 78 -8.09 2.33 -24.59
C GLY A 78 -9.58 2.10 -24.88
N VAL A 79 -10.49 2.47 -23.96
CA VAL A 79 -11.94 2.44 -24.20
C VAL A 79 -12.42 3.75 -24.83
N HIS A 80 -11.82 4.86 -24.41
CA HIS A 80 -12.17 6.19 -24.91
C HIS A 80 -11.48 6.55 -26.23
N GLU A 81 -10.31 5.98 -26.54
CA GLU A 81 -9.65 6.17 -27.83
C GLU A 81 -10.34 5.30 -28.89
N THR A 82 -11.20 5.91 -29.69
CA THR A 82 -12.07 5.22 -30.65
C THR A 82 -11.57 5.24 -32.09
N GLY A 83 -10.48 5.95 -32.36
CA GLY A 83 -9.92 6.03 -33.71
C GLY A 83 -8.80 7.04 -33.86
N ARG A 84 -8.51 7.38 -35.10
CA ARG A 84 -7.50 8.38 -35.48
C ARG A 84 -8.08 9.34 -36.52
N VAL A 85 -7.68 10.58 -36.45
CA VAL A 85 -8.06 11.63 -37.37
C VAL A 85 -6.83 12.31 -37.97
N PRO A 86 -6.85 12.72 -39.26
CA PRO A 86 -5.77 13.50 -39.84
C PRO A 86 -5.53 14.77 -39.05
N ARG A 87 -4.27 15.13 -38.82
CA ARG A 87 -3.92 16.45 -38.26
C ARG A 87 -4.12 17.55 -39.30
N ASP A 88 -4.61 18.70 -38.87
CA ASP A 88 -4.68 19.89 -39.72
C ASP A 88 -3.26 20.22 -40.23
N GLY A 89 -3.10 20.26 -41.59
CA GLY A 89 -1.82 20.54 -42.24
C GLY A 89 -1.14 19.34 -42.92
N GLY A 90 -1.68 18.15 -42.81
CA GLY A 90 -1.26 16.96 -43.59
C GLY A 90 -0.07 16.19 -43.00
N GLY A 91 -0.18 14.87 -42.96
CA GLY A 91 0.94 13.94 -42.77
C GLY A 91 0.93 13.03 -41.57
N THR A 92 0.45 13.40 -40.39
CA THR A 92 0.36 12.54 -39.21
C THR A 92 -1.06 12.50 -38.67
N GLU A 93 -1.53 11.30 -38.28
CA GLU A 93 -2.82 11.14 -37.60
C GLU A 93 -2.68 11.41 -36.09
N ALA A 94 -3.74 11.97 -35.49
CA ALA A 94 -3.88 12.14 -34.05
C ALA A 94 -4.91 11.16 -33.48
N PRO A 95 -4.78 10.71 -32.22
CA PRO A 95 -5.82 9.90 -31.61
C PRO A 95 -7.12 10.69 -31.49
N SER A 96 -8.25 10.00 -31.70
CA SER A 96 -9.59 10.54 -31.52
C SER A 96 -10.24 9.89 -30.32
N PHE A 97 -10.86 10.69 -29.46
CA PHE A 97 -11.46 10.24 -28.21
C PHE A 97 -12.97 10.49 -28.21
N ASP A 98 -13.72 9.53 -27.67
CA ASP A 98 -15.16 9.66 -27.43
C ASP A 98 -15.43 9.81 -25.93
N PHE A 99 -16.12 10.88 -25.59
CA PHE A 99 -16.62 11.17 -24.24
C PHE A 99 -18.15 11.34 -24.25
N GLY A 100 -18.84 10.43 -24.94
CA GLY A 100 -20.30 10.41 -25.05
C GLY A 100 -20.88 10.96 -26.36
N GLN A 101 -20.02 11.41 -27.29
CA GLN A 101 -20.49 11.92 -28.58
C GLN A 101 -21.00 10.81 -29.51
N GLN A 102 -20.35 9.65 -29.48
CA GLN A 102 -20.70 8.49 -30.26
C GLN A 102 -21.42 7.42 -29.44
N TYR A 103 -20.91 7.15 -28.23
CA TYR A 103 -21.44 6.12 -27.34
C TYR A 103 -21.84 6.73 -26.00
N ALA A 104 -23.14 6.81 -25.71
CA ALA A 104 -23.69 7.44 -24.50
C ALA A 104 -23.08 6.88 -23.19
N ARG A 105 -22.73 5.58 -23.15
CA ARG A 105 -22.08 4.96 -21.99
C ARG A 105 -20.66 5.50 -21.72
N LEU A 106 -20.04 6.22 -22.66
CA LEU A 106 -18.73 6.85 -22.50
C LEU A 106 -18.84 8.31 -22.03
N ASP A 107 -20.04 8.84 -21.77
CA ASP A 107 -20.21 10.20 -21.24
C ASP A 107 -19.86 10.27 -19.75
N VAL A 108 -18.53 10.27 -19.50
CA VAL A 108 -17.97 10.37 -18.15
C VAL A 108 -18.39 11.68 -17.46
N ALA A 109 -18.54 12.77 -18.22
CA ALA A 109 -18.94 14.05 -17.66
C ALA A 109 -20.38 14.03 -17.14
N HIS A 110 -21.31 13.41 -17.88
CA HIS A 110 -22.68 13.21 -17.44
C HIS A 110 -22.74 12.30 -16.20
N PHE A 111 -22.02 11.15 -16.23
CA PHE A 111 -21.94 10.27 -15.08
C PHE A 111 -21.48 10.99 -13.82
N MET A 112 -20.38 11.76 -13.89
CA MET A 112 -19.84 12.46 -12.74
C MET A 112 -20.78 13.57 -12.23
N ARG A 113 -21.45 14.31 -13.14
CA ARG A 113 -22.49 15.29 -12.72
C ARG A 113 -23.63 14.61 -11.97
N LEU A 114 -24.09 13.45 -12.47
CA LEU A 114 -25.12 12.66 -11.82
C LEU A 114 -24.70 12.23 -10.40
N VAL A 115 -23.43 11.82 -10.19
CA VAL A 115 -22.89 11.57 -8.84
C VAL A 115 -23.01 12.79 -7.95
N GLY A 116 -22.62 13.97 -8.46
CA GLY A 116 -22.72 15.24 -7.72
C GLY A 116 -24.16 15.64 -7.41
N GLU A 117 -25.10 15.48 -8.36
CA GLU A 117 -26.53 15.74 -8.16
C GLU A 117 -27.14 14.86 -7.06
N LYS A 118 -26.64 13.63 -6.90
CA LYS A 118 -27.01 12.75 -5.79
C LYS A 118 -26.33 13.10 -4.46
N GLY A 119 -25.48 14.12 -4.43
CA GLY A 119 -24.77 14.61 -3.23
C GLY A 119 -23.62 13.71 -2.81
N MET A 120 -23.01 12.99 -3.74
CA MET A 120 -21.79 12.21 -3.53
C MET A 120 -20.60 12.86 -4.22
N HIS A 121 -19.38 12.44 -3.85
CA HIS A 121 -18.14 12.89 -4.45
C HIS A 121 -17.56 11.81 -5.38
N VAL A 122 -16.50 12.17 -6.13
CA VAL A 122 -15.81 11.25 -7.07
C VAL A 122 -14.34 11.16 -6.75
N ILE A 123 -13.84 9.92 -6.74
CA ILE A 123 -12.42 9.59 -6.90
C ILE A 123 -12.25 9.19 -8.36
N ALA A 124 -11.56 10.00 -9.17
CA ALA A 124 -11.39 9.73 -10.59
C ALA A 124 -10.02 9.08 -10.86
N ARG A 125 -10.01 8.02 -11.67
CA ARG A 125 -8.79 7.24 -11.99
C ARG A 125 -8.54 7.24 -13.51
N PRO A 126 -7.87 8.28 -14.08
CA PRO A 126 -7.64 8.40 -15.51
C PRO A 126 -6.48 7.55 -16.06
N GLY A 127 -5.83 6.76 -15.24
CA GLY A 127 -4.70 5.92 -15.63
C GLY A 127 -3.34 6.62 -15.61
N PRO A 128 -2.44 6.30 -16.55
CA PRO A 128 -2.65 5.66 -17.86
C PRO A 128 -2.97 4.15 -17.81
N HIS A 129 -2.30 3.35 -16.99
CA HIS A 129 -2.61 1.94 -16.74
C HIS A 129 -3.72 1.83 -15.69
N ILE A 130 -4.69 0.96 -15.91
CA ILE A 130 -5.81 0.78 -14.98
C ILE A 130 -6.14 -0.68 -14.67
N ASN A 131 -5.58 -1.66 -15.37
CA ASN A 131 -5.92 -3.08 -15.28
C ASN A 131 -7.44 -3.31 -15.54
N ALA A 132 -8.25 -3.41 -14.49
CA ALA A 132 -9.72 -3.56 -14.52
C ALA A 132 -10.20 -4.70 -15.43
N GLU A 133 -9.40 -5.77 -15.58
CA GLU A 133 -9.57 -6.94 -16.47
C GLU A 133 -9.83 -6.54 -17.94
N LEU A 134 -9.32 -5.40 -18.35
CA LEU A 134 -9.34 -4.95 -19.73
C LEU A 134 -8.18 -5.55 -20.53
N THR A 135 -8.40 -5.75 -21.83
CA THR A 135 -7.32 -6.04 -22.77
C THR A 135 -6.29 -4.92 -22.71
N TYR A 136 -5.00 -5.29 -22.71
CA TYR A 136 -3.87 -4.36 -22.57
C TYR A 136 -3.91 -3.49 -21.30
N PHE A 137 -4.61 -3.95 -20.28
CA PHE A 137 -4.81 -3.20 -19.03
C PHE A 137 -5.35 -1.78 -19.22
N GLY A 138 -6.23 -1.61 -20.24
CA GLY A 138 -6.87 -0.35 -20.54
C GLY A 138 -6.03 0.61 -21.38
N LEU A 139 -4.86 0.20 -21.85
CA LEU A 139 -4.04 0.95 -22.78
C LEU A 139 -4.50 0.73 -24.23
N PRO A 140 -4.33 1.70 -25.15
CA PRO A 140 -4.58 1.48 -26.56
C PRO A 140 -3.61 0.48 -27.18
N GLU A 141 -4.12 -0.36 -28.08
CA GLU A 141 -3.31 -1.37 -28.79
C GLU A 141 -2.09 -0.76 -29.50
N ARG A 142 -2.24 0.38 -30.16
CA ARG A 142 -1.16 1.08 -30.87
C ARG A 142 0.01 1.47 -29.95
N VAL A 143 -0.28 1.86 -28.71
CA VAL A 143 0.74 2.25 -27.72
C VAL A 143 1.48 1.01 -27.21
N VAL A 144 0.73 -0.05 -26.93
CA VAL A 144 1.29 -1.32 -26.44
C VAL A 144 2.21 -1.97 -27.47
N TRP A 145 1.85 -1.88 -28.76
CA TRP A 145 2.64 -2.47 -29.85
C TRP A 145 3.67 -1.52 -30.45
N ASP A 146 3.74 -0.27 -30.00
CA ASP A 146 4.83 0.64 -30.38
C ASP A 146 6.13 0.24 -29.69
N ARG A 147 7.14 -0.07 -30.48
CA ARG A 147 8.45 -0.50 -29.99
C ARG A 147 9.10 0.52 -29.06
N GLU A 148 8.92 1.81 -29.33
CA GLU A 148 9.50 2.88 -28.50
C GLU A 148 8.81 3.05 -27.14
N CYS A 149 7.59 2.54 -27.02
CA CYS A 149 6.87 2.52 -25.74
C CYS A 149 7.14 1.28 -24.89
N GLN A 150 7.72 0.20 -25.46
CA GLN A 150 7.82 -1.11 -24.82
C GLN A 150 9.00 -1.22 -23.86
N ALA A 151 8.77 -1.83 -22.68
CA ALA A 151 9.83 -2.28 -21.80
C ALA A 151 10.69 -3.37 -22.49
N ARG A 152 11.98 -3.38 -22.19
CA ARG A 152 12.96 -4.29 -22.81
C ARG A 152 13.53 -5.28 -21.82
N THR A 153 13.74 -6.49 -22.32
CA THR A 153 14.56 -7.52 -21.69
C THR A 153 16.05 -7.21 -21.89
N PRO A 154 16.98 -7.93 -21.20
CA PRO A 154 18.41 -7.79 -21.42
C PRO A 154 18.89 -8.09 -22.87
N LYS A 155 18.05 -8.74 -23.67
CA LYS A 155 18.32 -9.09 -25.08
C LYS A 155 17.60 -8.18 -26.07
N ASP A 156 17.12 -7.02 -25.61
CA ASP A 156 16.36 -6.05 -26.40
C ASP A 156 15.04 -6.58 -26.98
N ASN A 157 14.48 -7.66 -26.44
CA ASN A 157 13.14 -8.12 -26.79
C ASN A 157 12.10 -7.39 -25.93
N PRO A 158 10.84 -7.26 -26.42
CA PRO A 158 9.76 -6.77 -25.58
C PRO A 158 9.55 -7.66 -24.34
N VAL A 159 9.21 -7.06 -23.23
CA VAL A 159 8.78 -7.77 -22.02
C VAL A 159 7.30 -8.12 -22.18
N ILE A 160 6.99 -9.40 -22.25
CA ILE A 160 5.63 -9.88 -22.45
C ILE A 160 4.96 -10.21 -21.13
N LEU A 161 3.77 -9.68 -20.89
CA LEU A 161 2.89 -10.12 -19.81
C LEU A 161 2.01 -11.27 -20.32
N PRO A 162 2.22 -12.52 -19.84
CA PRO A 162 1.50 -13.68 -20.35
C PRO A 162 0.18 -13.93 -19.58
N LEU A 163 -0.62 -12.87 -19.36
CA LEU A 163 -1.86 -12.95 -18.59
C LEU A 163 -3.09 -12.82 -19.49
N VAL A 164 -4.23 -13.30 -18.99
CA VAL A 164 -5.53 -13.11 -19.59
C VAL A 164 -5.95 -11.62 -19.53
N PRO A 165 -6.74 -11.13 -20.48
CA PRO A 165 -7.35 -11.89 -21.57
C PRO A 165 -6.43 -12.15 -22.77
N VAL A 166 -5.34 -11.40 -22.94
CA VAL A 166 -4.39 -11.52 -24.04
C VAL A 166 -2.98 -11.22 -23.56
N ALA A 167 -1.99 -12.02 -23.97
CA ALA A 167 -0.58 -11.71 -23.75
C ALA A 167 -0.16 -10.49 -24.56
N PHE A 168 0.57 -9.55 -23.96
CA PHE A 168 0.98 -8.31 -24.62
C PHE A 168 2.32 -7.78 -24.11
N PRO A 169 3.03 -6.97 -24.91
CA PRO A 169 4.21 -6.24 -24.46
C PRO A 169 3.82 -5.17 -23.45
N VAL A 170 4.48 -5.13 -22.29
CA VAL A 170 4.24 -4.08 -21.31
C VAL A 170 4.99 -2.80 -21.66
N PRO A 171 4.41 -1.61 -21.45
CA PRO A 171 5.10 -0.35 -21.63
C PRO A 171 6.26 -0.17 -20.64
N SER A 172 7.28 0.56 -21.07
CA SER A 172 8.36 1.02 -20.21
C SER A 172 7.91 2.25 -19.43
N TYR A 173 7.96 2.19 -18.13
CA TYR A 173 7.71 3.36 -17.27
C TYR A 173 8.76 4.48 -17.44
N ALA A 174 9.94 4.18 -18.01
CA ALA A 174 10.96 5.17 -18.32
C ALA A 174 10.82 5.78 -19.71
N SER A 175 10.12 5.12 -20.64
CA SER A 175 10.07 5.54 -22.05
C SER A 175 9.48 6.94 -22.21
N ASN A 176 10.22 7.84 -22.83
CA ASN A 176 9.72 9.17 -23.16
C ASN A 176 8.56 9.10 -24.16
N ALA A 177 8.61 8.18 -25.15
CA ALA A 177 7.51 7.98 -26.09
C ALA A 177 6.22 7.56 -25.37
N PHE A 178 6.27 6.67 -24.37
CA PHE A 178 5.11 6.32 -23.56
C PHE A 178 4.57 7.50 -22.75
N HIS A 179 5.46 8.32 -22.18
CA HIS A 179 5.03 9.51 -21.46
C HIS A 179 4.41 10.57 -22.38
N ASP A 180 4.94 10.75 -23.60
CA ASP A 180 4.39 11.67 -24.59
C ASP A 180 2.99 11.24 -25.04
N GLU A 181 2.79 9.95 -25.30
CA GLU A 181 1.48 9.37 -25.61
C GLU A 181 0.49 9.51 -24.44
N THR A 182 0.96 9.27 -23.21
CA THR A 182 0.16 9.48 -22.00
C THR A 182 -0.26 10.95 -21.83
N ALA A 183 0.61 11.89 -22.16
CA ALA A 183 0.29 13.32 -22.10
C ALA A 183 -0.83 13.68 -23.08
N LEU A 184 -0.85 13.11 -24.29
CA LEU A 184 -1.96 13.30 -25.23
C LEU A 184 -3.31 12.80 -24.67
N TRP A 185 -3.29 11.65 -24.00
CA TRP A 185 -4.47 11.14 -23.30
C TRP A 185 -4.91 12.07 -22.17
N PHE A 186 -3.98 12.49 -21.33
CA PHE A 186 -4.29 13.37 -20.19
C PHE A 186 -4.78 14.74 -20.65
N ASP A 187 -4.25 15.30 -21.73
CA ASP A 187 -4.76 16.53 -22.33
C ASP A 187 -6.22 16.39 -22.82
N ALA A 188 -6.56 15.24 -23.38
CA ALA A 188 -7.92 14.97 -23.84
C ALA A 188 -8.91 14.80 -22.66
N VAL A 189 -8.58 13.93 -21.71
CA VAL A 189 -9.45 13.67 -20.54
C VAL A 189 -9.46 14.87 -19.60
N GLY A 190 -8.37 15.62 -19.50
CA GLY A 190 -8.26 16.83 -18.68
C GLY A 190 -9.25 17.90 -19.05
N LYS A 191 -9.50 18.09 -20.36
CA LYS A 191 -10.53 19.05 -20.86
C LYS A 191 -11.93 18.69 -20.36
N VAL A 192 -12.19 17.41 -20.13
CA VAL A 192 -13.49 16.91 -19.65
C VAL A 192 -13.58 16.98 -18.13
N LEU A 193 -12.50 16.63 -17.42
CA LEU A 193 -12.50 16.49 -15.96
C LEU A 193 -12.21 17.80 -15.23
N ALA A 194 -11.40 18.72 -15.79
CA ALA A 194 -11.01 19.94 -15.09
C ALA A 194 -12.20 20.80 -14.64
N PRO A 195 -13.28 20.97 -15.44
CA PRO A 195 -14.48 21.68 -15.00
C PRO A 195 -15.27 20.96 -13.88
N LEU A 196 -14.98 19.67 -13.65
CA LEU A 196 -15.66 18.82 -12.67
C LEU A 196 -14.86 18.63 -11.38
N LEU A 197 -13.69 19.25 -11.27
CA LEU A 197 -12.92 19.27 -10.03
C LEU A 197 -13.61 20.13 -8.96
N HIS A 198 -13.54 19.68 -7.74
CA HIS A 198 -13.96 20.49 -6.59
C HIS A 198 -13.19 21.84 -6.56
N PRO A 199 -13.85 23.00 -6.27
CA PRO A 199 -15.21 23.16 -5.77
C PRO A 199 -16.31 23.22 -6.85
N HIS A 200 -15.99 23.20 -8.13
CA HIS A 200 -16.95 23.41 -9.23
C HIS A 200 -17.72 22.14 -9.61
N GLY A 201 -17.20 20.97 -9.24
CA GLY A 201 -17.78 19.67 -9.51
C GLY A 201 -17.50 18.65 -8.41
N PRO A 202 -17.90 17.39 -8.60
CA PRO A 202 -17.85 16.36 -7.56
C PRO A 202 -16.49 15.70 -7.37
N ILE A 203 -15.50 15.90 -8.26
CA ILE A 203 -14.20 15.23 -8.17
C ILE A 203 -13.40 15.83 -7.02
N VAL A 204 -13.09 15.00 -6.00
CA VAL A 204 -12.36 15.42 -4.79
C VAL A 204 -10.96 14.80 -4.69
N MET A 205 -10.65 13.79 -5.51
CA MET A 205 -9.34 13.12 -5.54
C MET A 205 -9.07 12.49 -6.91
N LEU A 206 -7.81 12.42 -7.29
CA LEU A 206 -7.35 11.76 -8.52
C LEU A 206 -6.40 10.62 -8.17
N GLN A 207 -6.62 9.43 -8.73
CA GLN A 207 -5.60 8.39 -8.70
C GLN A 207 -4.69 8.50 -9.93
N VAL A 208 -3.39 8.46 -9.68
CA VAL A 208 -2.35 8.46 -10.72
C VAL A 208 -1.92 7.03 -10.95
N ASP A 209 -2.12 6.52 -12.16
CA ASP A 209 -1.83 5.14 -12.53
C ASP A 209 -2.58 4.11 -11.65
N ASN A 210 -2.32 2.83 -11.84
CA ASN A 210 -2.88 1.77 -11.01
C ASN A 210 -1.82 0.71 -10.71
N GLU A 211 -1.68 0.33 -9.43
CA GLU A 211 -0.87 -0.80 -8.99
C GLU A 211 0.54 -0.85 -9.64
N GLY A 212 1.21 0.27 -9.78
CA GLY A 212 2.46 0.45 -10.51
C GLY A 212 3.59 -0.51 -10.14
N ALA A 213 3.38 -1.82 -10.34
CA ALA A 213 4.26 -2.91 -9.99
C ALA A 213 4.94 -3.52 -11.23
N LEU A 214 5.39 -2.69 -12.17
CA LEU A 214 5.98 -3.12 -13.44
C LEU A 214 5.08 -4.10 -14.20
N TYR A 215 3.77 -3.85 -14.17
CA TYR A 215 2.72 -4.70 -14.79
C TYR A 215 2.79 -6.17 -14.33
N PHE A 216 3.15 -6.42 -13.05
CA PHE A 216 3.37 -7.78 -12.51
C PHE A 216 4.47 -8.60 -13.22
N ARG A 217 5.30 -7.95 -14.03
CA ARG A 217 6.53 -8.50 -14.62
C ARG A 217 7.75 -7.99 -13.86
N ASP A 218 7.69 -8.11 -12.55
CA ASP A 218 8.65 -7.57 -11.59
C ASP A 218 9.79 -8.52 -11.25
N GLY A 219 10.02 -9.54 -12.07
CA GLY A 219 11.22 -10.39 -11.99
C GLY A 219 12.48 -9.50 -11.92
N PRO A 220 13.41 -9.79 -11.01
CA PRO A 220 14.52 -8.87 -10.70
C PRO A 220 15.36 -8.47 -11.91
N TYR A 221 15.43 -9.33 -12.95
CA TYR A 221 16.22 -9.11 -14.16
C TYR A 221 15.38 -9.21 -15.45
N ASP A 222 14.04 -9.14 -15.35
CA ASP A 222 13.14 -9.19 -16.50
C ASP A 222 13.14 -7.87 -17.28
N GLN A 223 13.14 -6.73 -16.58
CA GLN A 223 13.03 -5.36 -17.09
C GLN A 223 13.60 -4.35 -16.07
N ASP A 224 13.85 -3.09 -16.43
CA ASP A 224 13.63 -2.51 -17.72
C ASP A 224 14.98 -2.11 -18.35
N TYR A 225 15.28 -2.63 -19.52
CA TYR A 225 16.52 -2.36 -20.28
C TYR A 225 16.27 -1.43 -21.47
N HIS A 226 15.14 -0.71 -21.49
CA HIS A 226 14.88 0.33 -22.48
C HIS A 226 15.99 1.40 -22.44
N PRO A 227 16.40 2.00 -23.57
CA PRO A 227 17.44 3.03 -23.58
C PRO A 227 17.21 4.18 -22.61
N ASP A 228 15.93 4.63 -22.48
CA ASP A 228 15.56 5.67 -21.51
C ASP A 228 15.69 5.18 -20.06
N ALA A 229 15.37 3.89 -19.77
CA ALA A 229 15.56 3.31 -18.45
C ALA A 229 17.05 3.22 -18.07
N ILE A 230 17.91 2.87 -19.02
CA ILE A 230 19.38 2.88 -18.81
C ILE A 230 19.88 4.31 -18.55
N THR A 231 19.35 5.29 -19.25
CA THR A 231 19.66 6.71 -19.03
C THR A 231 19.22 7.16 -17.63
N LEU A 232 18.04 6.77 -17.22
CA LEU A 232 17.49 7.04 -15.89
C LEU A 232 18.31 6.34 -14.79
N LEU A 233 18.75 5.09 -15.00
CA LEU A 233 19.68 4.38 -14.09
C LEU A 233 20.97 5.18 -13.87
N ARG A 234 21.56 5.70 -14.94
CA ARG A 234 22.78 6.51 -14.85
C ARG A 234 22.56 7.81 -14.06
N THR A 235 21.37 8.39 -14.19
CA THR A 235 20.96 9.58 -13.40
C THR A 235 20.80 9.19 -11.93
N PHE A 236 20.07 8.13 -11.63
CA PHE A 236 19.90 7.60 -10.27
C PHE A 236 21.25 7.34 -9.57
N LEU A 237 22.19 6.66 -10.25
CA LEU A 237 23.50 6.37 -9.69
C LEU A 237 24.33 7.65 -9.46
N ARG A 238 24.20 8.67 -10.36
CA ARG A 238 24.85 9.95 -10.17
C ARG A 238 24.30 10.69 -8.94
N GLU A 239 23.00 10.68 -8.75
CA GLU A 239 22.36 11.26 -7.58
C GLU A 239 22.76 10.53 -6.30
N LYS A 240 22.78 9.19 -6.35
CA LYS A 240 23.10 8.35 -5.20
C LYS A 240 24.56 8.50 -4.73
N TYR A 241 25.50 8.47 -5.66
CA TYR A 241 26.93 8.43 -5.35
C TYR A 241 27.64 9.79 -5.45
N GLY A 242 27.11 10.73 -6.17
CA GLY A 242 27.67 12.06 -6.38
C GLY A 242 28.97 12.08 -7.21
N THR A 243 29.86 11.10 -7.05
CA THR A 243 31.15 11.02 -7.76
C THR A 243 31.39 9.64 -8.38
N VAL A 244 32.12 9.63 -9.51
CA VAL A 244 32.56 8.39 -10.17
C VAL A 244 33.45 7.56 -9.24
N LYS A 245 34.25 8.21 -8.40
CA LYS A 245 35.13 7.53 -7.44
C LYS A 245 34.29 6.69 -6.45
N ALA A 246 33.24 7.26 -5.87
CA ALA A 246 32.35 6.54 -4.93
C ALA A 246 31.65 5.35 -5.63
N LEU A 247 31.19 5.53 -6.87
CA LEU A 247 30.60 4.45 -7.65
C LEU A 247 31.59 3.27 -7.88
N ARG A 248 32.84 3.60 -8.29
CA ARG A 248 33.91 2.63 -8.51
C ARG A 248 34.25 1.82 -7.24
N GLU A 249 34.34 2.53 -6.13
CA GLU A 249 34.62 1.92 -4.81
C GLU A 249 33.48 0.97 -4.38
N VAL A 250 32.22 1.33 -4.66
CA VAL A 250 31.05 0.51 -4.27
C VAL A 250 30.89 -0.70 -5.16
N TRP A 251 31.04 -0.55 -6.48
CA TRP A 251 30.89 -1.66 -7.42
C TRP A 251 32.20 -2.45 -7.66
N ASN A 252 33.26 -2.06 -6.97
CA ASN A 252 34.59 -2.66 -7.09
C ASN A 252 35.07 -2.75 -8.54
N ASP A 253 34.84 -1.71 -9.34
CA ASP A 253 35.23 -1.64 -10.77
C ASP A 253 35.86 -0.28 -11.11
N ALA A 254 37.16 -0.27 -11.32
CA ALA A 254 37.94 0.92 -11.63
C ALA A 254 37.65 1.52 -13.02
N ALA A 255 37.05 0.76 -13.94
CA ALA A 255 36.76 1.21 -15.31
C ALA A 255 35.41 1.96 -15.42
N LEU A 256 34.55 1.88 -14.42
CA LEU A 256 33.23 2.49 -14.46
C LEU A 256 33.29 4.01 -14.55
N THR A 257 32.33 4.53 -15.28
CA THR A 257 31.92 5.96 -15.30
C THR A 257 30.40 5.99 -15.30
N PHE A 258 29.77 7.11 -14.93
CA PHE A 258 28.32 7.22 -15.07
C PHE A 258 27.80 7.03 -16.50
N ALA A 259 28.66 7.24 -17.51
CA ALA A 259 28.27 7.08 -18.91
C ALA A 259 28.30 5.65 -19.42
N ASN A 260 29.20 4.80 -18.88
CA ASN A 260 29.36 3.41 -19.34
C ASN A 260 28.73 2.36 -18.42
N VAL A 261 28.07 2.77 -17.32
CA VAL A 261 27.34 1.85 -16.48
C VAL A 261 26.28 1.11 -17.30
N THR A 262 26.25 -0.20 -17.12
CA THR A 262 25.20 -1.10 -17.64
C THR A 262 24.53 -1.84 -16.48
N PRO A 263 23.20 -2.07 -16.56
CA PRO A 263 22.49 -2.84 -15.54
C PRO A 263 22.94 -4.30 -15.50
N PRO A 264 22.91 -4.98 -14.34
CA PRO A 264 23.12 -6.42 -14.27
C PRO A 264 21.97 -7.14 -15.00
N VAL A 265 22.31 -8.20 -15.78
CA VAL A 265 21.35 -8.93 -16.61
C VAL A 265 20.90 -10.26 -15.99
N ARG A 266 21.50 -10.64 -14.88
CA ARG A 266 21.18 -11.82 -14.06
C ARG A 266 21.85 -11.65 -12.70
N PHE A 267 21.43 -12.45 -11.74
CA PHE A 267 22.16 -12.56 -10.48
C PHE A 267 23.44 -13.38 -10.70
N ASP A 268 24.58 -12.84 -10.30
CA ASP A 268 25.90 -13.47 -10.47
C ASP A 268 26.86 -13.14 -9.31
N ALA A 269 26.33 -12.56 -8.20
CA ALA A 269 27.12 -12.32 -7.00
C ALA A 269 27.58 -13.64 -6.38
N LYS A 270 28.83 -13.70 -5.91
CA LYS A 270 29.43 -14.83 -5.22
C LYS A 270 29.85 -14.49 -3.81
N GLU A 271 30.11 -13.22 -3.54
CA GLU A 271 30.49 -12.71 -2.24
C GLU A 271 29.81 -11.37 -1.94
N ALA A 272 29.87 -10.94 -0.68
CA ALA A 272 29.20 -9.72 -0.21
C ALA A 272 29.56 -8.47 -1.00
N ASN A 273 30.78 -8.35 -1.48
CA ASN A 273 31.22 -7.19 -2.27
C ASN A 273 30.58 -7.12 -3.66
N ASP A 274 30.08 -8.24 -4.18
CA ASP A 274 29.38 -8.28 -5.47
C ASP A 274 27.92 -7.82 -5.35
N LEU A 275 27.35 -7.83 -4.15
CA LEU A 275 25.92 -7.56 -3.93
C LEU A 275 25.52 -6.12 -4.25
N ALA A 276 26.43 -5.17 -4.10
CA ALA A 276 26.11 -3.74 -4.19
C ALA A 276 25.44 -3.36 -5.51
N ARG A 277 25.94 -3.85 -6.67
CA ARG A 277 25.35 -3.54 -7.98
C ARG A 277 23.95 -4.12 -8.18
N HIS A 278 23.68 -5.30 -7.58
CA HIS A 278 22.37 -5.93 -7.61
C HIS A 278 21.36 -5.19 -6.70
N LEU A 279 21.80 -4.77 -5.52
CA LEU A 279 20.98 -3.97 -4.61
C LEU A 279 20.67 -2.59 -5.20
N ASP A 280 21.63 -1.96 -5.91
CA ASP A 280 21.41 -0.73 -6.66
C ASP A 280 20.40 -0.90 -7.79
N TRP A 281 20.44 -2.02 -8.49
CA TRP A 281 19.48 -2.36 -9.53
C TRP A 281 18.06 -2.54 -8.94
N MET A 282 17.93 -3.20 -7.79
CA MET A 282 16.65 -3.32 -7.09
C MET A 282 16.15 -1.95 -6.60
N GLU A 283 17.05 -1.10 -6.07
CA GLU A 283 16.69 0.26 -5.63
C GLU A 283 16.35 1.16 -6.81
N PHE A 284 16.97 0.95 -7.97
CA PHE A 284 16.64 1.67 -9.20
C PHE A 284 15.20 1.39 -9.65
N HIS A 285 14.70 0.16 -9.56
CA HIS A 285 13.30 -0.11 -9.89
C HIS A 285 12.33 0.67 -8.99
N GLU A 286 12.68 0.85 -7.72
CA GLU A 286 11.88 1.68 -6.80
C GLU A 286 11.93 3.17 -7.21
N TYR A 287 13.08 3.64 -7.66
CA TYR A 287 13.26 5.00 -8.19
C TYR A 287 12.50 5.21 -9.49
N LEU A 288 12.62 4.26 -10.43
CA LEU A 288 11.93 4.26 -11.72
C LEU A 288 10.42 4.42 -11.56
N LEU A 289 9.80 3.63 -10.67
CA LEU A 289 8.36 3.69 -10.45
C LEU A 289 7.92 5.02 -9.84
N ALA A 290 8.64 5.52 -8.86
CA ALA A 290 8.34 6.83 -8.26
C ALA A 290 8.54 7.98 -9.25
N ASP A 291 9.58 7.93 -10.11
CA ASP A 291 9.80 8.90 -11.18
C ASP A 291 8.64 8.89 -12.18
N ALA A 292 8.22 7.71 -12.62
CA ALA A 292 7.12 7.56 -13.58
C ALA A 292 5.80 8.14 -13.03
N ILE A 293 5.42 7.74 -11.80
CA ILE A 293 4.21 8.26 -11.15
C ILE A 293 4.30 9.77 -10.96
N GLY A 294 5.48 10.30 -10.60
CA GLY A 294 5.72 11.74 -10.51
C GLY A 294 5.56 12.45 -11.86
N ARG A 295 6.02 11.84 -12.96
CA ARG A 295 5.86 12.37 -14.33
C ARG A 295 4.38 12.35 -14.75
N PHE A 296 3.65 11.27 -14.49
CA PHE A 296 2.21 11.19 -14.75
C PHE A 296 1.42 12.23 -13.94
N GLY A 297 1.75 12.40 -12.65
CA GLY A 297 1.14 13.44 -11.82
C GLY A 297 1.34 14.85 -12.41
N LYS A 298 2.55 15.17 -12.85
CA LYS A 298 2.85 16.44 -13.53
C LYS A 298 2.09 16.59 -14.86
N ALA A 299 1.94 15.52 -15.63
CA ALA A 299 1.16 15.55 -16.88
C ALA A 299 -0.33 15.82 -16.60
N LEU A 300 -0.90 15.25 -15.53
CA LEU A 300 -2.26 15.59 -15.07
C LEU A 300 -2.37 17.06 -14.64
N GLU A 301 -1.37 17.59 -13.93
CA GLU A 301 -1.32 19.02 -13.55
C GLU A 301 -1.29 19.92 -14.81
N HIS A 302 -0.48 19.59 -15.81
CA HIS A 302 -0.43 20.32 -17.08
C HIS A 302 -1.75 20.28 -17.84
N ALA A 303 -2.48 19.17 -17.74
CA ALA A 303 -3.84 19.02 -18.29
C ALA A 303 -4.92 19.78 -17.49
N GLY A 304 -4.55 20.56 -16.48
CA GLY A 304 -5.46 21.37 -15.67
C GLY A 304 -6.05 20.70 -14.43
N LEU A 305 -5.58 19.50 -14.09
CA LEU A 305 -6.09 18.69 -12.97
C LEU A 305 -5.29 18.97 -11.68
N THR A 306 -5.49 20.15 -11.07
CA THR A 306 -4.60 20.69 -10.02
C THR A 306 -5.26 20.94 -8.66
N SER A 307 -6.58 21.11 -8.58
CA SER A 307 -7.25 21.64 -7.36
C SER A 307 -7.52 20.58 -6.29
N VAL A 308 -7.27 19.29 -6.57
CA VAL A 308 -7.57 18.16 -5.69
C VAL A 308 -6.31 17.33 -5.41
N PRO A 309 -6.26 16.56 -4.30
CA PRO A 309 -5.12 15.70 -3.99
C PRO A 309 -5.03 14.50 -4.93
N THR A 310 -3.82 13.92 -4.99
CA THR A 310 -3.52 12.72 -5.76
C THR A 310 -3.30 11.52 -4.85
N LEU A 311 -3.65 10.33 -5.33
CA LEU A 311 -3.35 9.05 -4.69
C LEU A 311 -2.70 8.07 -5.66
N HIS A 312 -2.04 7.04 -5.11
CA HIS A 312 -1.62 5.83 -5.82
C HIS A 312 -1.88 4.60 -4.95
N ASN A 313 -2.31 3.47 -5.54
CA ASN A 313 -2.57 2.23 -4.82
C ASN A 313 -1.45 1.22 -4.99
N PHE A 314 -1.23 0.41 -3.96
CA PHE A 314 -0.27 -0.70 -3.97
C PHE A 314 -1.04 -2.02 -4.01
N PRO A 315 -0.71 -2.93 -4.95
CA PRO A 315 -1.38 -4.22 -5.09
C PRO A 315 -1.11 -5.14 -3.92
N LEU A 316 -1.72 -6.32 -3.95
CA LEU A 316 -1.23 -7.45 -3.16
C LEU A 316 0.24 -7.73 -3.49
N GLY A 317 1.02 -8.08 -2.47
CA GLY A 317 2.43 -8.40 -2.66
C GLY A 317 3.38 -7.20 -2.68
N GLU A 318 2.96 -6.03 -2.21
CA GLU A 318 3.79 -4.81 -2.17
C GLU A 318 5.12 -5.00 -1.43
N SER A 319 5.23 -5.98 -0.53
CA SER A 319 6.50 -6.29 0.15
C SER A 319 7.52 -6.98 -0.77
N ALA A 320 7.07 -7.65 -1.82
CA ALA A 320 7.90 -8.32 -2.82
C ALA A 320 8.13 -7.45 -4.07
N THR A 321 7.27 -6.46 -4.33
CA THR A 321 7.37 -5.55 -5.47
C THR A 321 8.43 -4.47 -5.26
N PRO A 322 8.87 -3.78 -6.33
CA PRO A 322 9.73 -2.61 -6.20
C PRO A 322 8.98 -1.34 -5.79
N LEU A 323 7.78 -1.44 -5.22
CA LEU A 323 7.06 -0.29 -4.70
C LEU A 323 7.67 0.18 -3.37
N ASN A 324 8.11 1.42 -3.34
CA ASN A 324 8.69 2.04 -2.16
C ASN A 324 7.79 3.17 -1.66
N ALA A 325 7.10 2.92 -0.56
CA ALA A 325 6.14 3.88 -0.03
C ALA A 325 6.77 5.21 0.41
N SER A 326 8.05 5.23 0.82
CA SER A 326 8.74 6.48 1.15
C SER A 326 8.98 7.34 -0.08
N ARG A 327 9.42 6.73 -1.19
CA ARG A 327 9.61 7.44 -2.47
C ARG A 327 8.27 7.85 -3.09
N MET A 328 7.28 6.93 -3.08
CA MET A 328 5.96 7.22 -3.62
C MET A 328 5.28 8.38 -2.91
N ALA A 329 5.43 8.46 -1.60
CA ALA A 329 4.88 9.54 -0.79
C ALA A 329 5.50 10.92 -1.05
N GLU A 330 6.58 11.02 -1.83
CA GLU A 330 7.14 12.29 -2.31
C GLU A 330 6.42 12.81 -3.57
N VAL A 331 5.72 11.92 -4.29
CA VAL A 331 5.11 12.23 -5.60
C VAL A 331 3.58 12.19 -5.61
N VAL A 332 2.94 11.57 -4.58
CA VAL A 332 1.48 11.61 -4.38
C VAL A 332 1.14 12.03 -2.96
N ASP A 333 -0.08 12.55 -2.77
CA ASP A 333 -0.55 13.04 -1.45
C ASP A 333 -0.96 11.87 -0.54
N LEU A 334 -1.50 10.79 -1.10
CA LEU A 334 -2.00 9.61 -0.39
C LEU A 334 -1.51 8.32 -1.05
N ILE A 335 -1.20 7.32 -0.24
CA ILE A 335 -0.95 5.94 -0.69
C ILE A 335 -2.06 5.06 -0.13
N GLY A 336 -2.68 4.25 -0.99
CA GLY A 336 -3.61 3.21 -0.59
C GLY A 336 -3.04 1.81 -0.74
N LEU A 337 -3.69 0.83 -0.10
CA LEU A 337 -3.41 -0.60 -0.30
C LEU A 337 -4.64 -1.32 -0.83
N ASP A 338 -4.41 -2.39 -1.59
CA ASP A 338 -5.46 -3.24 -2.12
C ASP A 338 -5.58 -4.53 -1.29
N TYR A 339 -6.79 -4.95 -0.98
CA TYR A 339 -7.10 -6.05 -0.08
C TYR A 339 -8.04 -7.04 -0.76
N TYR A 340 -7.52 -8.23 -1.11
CA TYR A 340 -8.25 -9.34 -1.69
C TYR A 340 -7.92 -10.60 -0.90
N HIS A 341 -8.49 -10.75 0.29
CA HIS A 341 -8.14 -11.80 1.23
C HIS A 341 -9.34 -12.66 1.60
N ALA A 342 -9.11 -13.95 1.81
CA ALA A 342 -10.06 -14.83 2.47
C ALA A 342 -9.93 -14.70 4.00
N ALA A 343 -11.00 -15.00 4.72
CA ALA A 343 -10.98 -15.09 6.17
C ALA A 343 -10.27 -16.39 6.59
N SER A 344 -8.98 -16.31 6.87
CA SER A 344 -8.14 -17.41 7.34
C SER A 344 -7.03 -16.87 8.26
N PRO A 345 -6.44 -17.69 9.12
CA PRO A 345 -5.33 -17.24 9.99
C PRO A 345 -4.15 -16.65 9.20
N GLN A 346 -3.78 -17.27 8.09
CA GLN A 346 -2.68 -16.78 7.23
C GLN A 346 -2.98 -15.40 6.65
N HIS A 347 -4.17 -15.22 6.05
CA HIS A 347 -4.55 -13.94 5.46
C HIS A 347 -4.79 -12.86 6.53
N HIS A 348 -5.29 -13.26 7.72
CA HIS A 348 -5.42 -12.35 8.85
C HIS A 348 -4.07 -11.71 9.23
N MET A 349 -3.02 -12.52 9.33
CA MET A 349 -1.66 -12.04 9.61
C MET A 349 -1.13 -11.13 8.49
N ALA A 350 -1.43 -11.44 7.23
CA ALA A 350 -1.08 -10.57 6.10
C ALA A 350 -1.79 -9.22 6.19
N ILE A 351 -3.10 -9.19 6.49
CA ILE A 351 -3.88 -7.95 6.70
C ILE A 351 -3.29 -7.14 7.85
N GLN A 352 -2.99 -7.78 9.00
CA GLN A 352 -2.39 -7.12 10.16
C GLN A 352 -1.06 -6.44 9.79
N ARG A 353 -0.16 -7.17 9.12
CA ARG A 353 1.17 -6.69 8.76
C ARG A 353 1.10 -5.51 7.81
N ARG A 354 0.36 -5.66 6.72
CA ARG A 354 0.18 -4.63 5.68
C ARG A 354 -0.48 -3.38 6.22
N THR A 355 -1.62 -3.53 6.87
CA THR A 355 -2.37 -2.40 7.44
C THR A 355 -1.59 -1.72 8.55
N GLY A 356 -0.90 -2.48 9.41
CA GLY A 356 -0.07 -1.92 10.47
C GLY A 356 1.08 -1.06 9.93
N GLU A 357 1.79 -1.52 8.89
CA GLU A 357 2.86 -0.73 8.25
C GLU A 357 2.30 0.55 7.62
N LEU A 358 1.17 0.45 6.90
CA LEU A 358 0.48 1.61 6.32
C LEU A 358 0.05 2.60 7.40
N ALA A 359 -0.65 2.14 8.45
CA ALA A 359 -1.16 2.98 9.54
C ALA A 359 -0.03 3.73 10.26
N THR A 360 1.08 3.04 10.58
CA THR A 360 2.25 3.65 11.20
C THR A 360 2.84 4.78 10.34
N ARG A 361 2.94 4.56 9.04
CA ARG A 361 3.45 5.57 8.09
C ARG A 361 2.50 6.75 7.95
N CYS A 362 1.20 6.48 7.84
CA CYS A 362 0.16 7.49 7.71
C CYS A 362 0.05 8.37 8.95
N GLU A 363 0.19 7.78 10.15
CA GLU A 363 0.23 8.54 11.40
C GLU A 363 1.38 9.55 11.41
N GLY A 364 2.57 9.15 11.01
CA GLY A 364 3.72 10.05 10.89
C GLY A 364 3.55 11.16 9.84
N ARG A 365 2.74 10.92 8.81
CA ARG A 365 2.47 11.89 7.74
C ARG A 365 1.20 12.71 7.95
N GLN A 366 0.42 12.40 8.96
CA GLN A 366 -0.88 13.03 9.23
C GLN A 366 -1.87 12.89 8.06
N VAL A 367 -1.95 11.68 7.49
CA VAL A 367 -2.90 11.29 6.44
C VAL A 367 -3.66 10.03 6.86
N PRO A 368 -4.87 9.75 6.32
CA PRO A 368 -5.62 8.56 6.70
C PRO A 368 -5.01 7.30 6.06
N PRO A 369 -4.89 6.18 6.78
CA PRO A 369 -4.66 4.87 6.17
C PRO A 369 -5.86 4.48 5.31
N PHE A 370 -5.64 4.26 4.01
CA PHE A 370 -6.69 4.06 3.02
C PHE A 370 -6.57 2.71 2.32
N GLY A 371 -7.66 1.94 2.30
CA GLY A 371 -7.83 0.77 1.45
C GLY A 371 -8.35 1.21 0.09
N ALA A 372 -7.46 1.37 -0.88
CA ALA A 372 -7.84 1.88 -2.20
C ALA A 372 -8.69 0.89 -2.99
N GLU A 373 -8.51 -0.41 -2.72
CA GLU A 373 -9.38 -1.47 -3.23
C GLU A 373 -9.57 -2.53 -2.13
N VAL A 374 -10.77 -2.64 -1.61
CA VAL A 374 -11.14 -3.70 -0.68
C VAL A 374 -12.16 -4.60 -1.36
N GLY A 375 -11.79 -5.83 -1.64
CA GLY A 375 -12.59 -6.76 -2.44
C GLY A 375 -13.98 -6.96 -1.89
N ALA A 376 -14.99 -6.67 -2.70
CA ALA A 376 -16.40 -6.95 -2.48
C ALA A 376 -16.93 -7.68 -3.71
N GLY A 377 -17.21 -8.96 -3.59
CA GLY A 377 -17.31 -9.87 -4.72
C GLY A 377 -15.92 -10.31 -5.24
N PHE A 378 -15.88 -10.90 -6.42
CA PHE A 378 -14.64 -11.46 -6.99
C PHE A 378 -14.68 -11.54 -8.53
N PRO A 379 -13.51 -11.52 -9.20
CA PRO A 379 -13.43 -11.86 -10.62
C PRO A 379 -13.52 -13.40 -10.80
N PRO A 380 -14.24 -13.91 -11.82
CA PRO A 380 -14.53 -15.35 -11.96
C PRO A 380 -13.31 -16.25 -12.17
N PHE A 381 -12.13 -15.68 -12.47
CA PHE A 381 -10.88 -16.43 -12.70
C PHE A 381 -9.96 -16.48 -11.48
N PHE A 382 -10.34 -15.86 -10.37
CA PHE A 382 -9.67 -16.03 -9.08
C PHE A 382 -10.44 -16.99 -8.19
N PRO A 383 -9.82 -17.56 -7.13
CA PRO A 383 -10.55 -18.28 -6.11
C PRO A 383 -11.69 -17.40 -5.57
N PRO A 384 -12.93 -17.93 -5.51
CA PRO A 384 -14.06 -17.13 -5.08
C PRO A 384 -13.90 -16.67 -3.64
N LEU A 385 -14.19 -15.41 -3.39
CA LEU A 385 -14.36 -14.82 -2.06
C LEU A 385 -15.86 -14.75 -1.77
N ASP A 386 -16.28 -15.24 -0.62
CA ASP A 386 -17.68 -15.13 -0.20
C ASP A 386 -17.94 -13.80 0.55
N ASP A 387 -19.22 -13.52 0.86
CA ASP A 387 -19.61 -12.31 1.59
C ASP A 387 -18.89 -12.19 2.95
N LYS A 388 -18.59 -13.32 3.60
CA LYS A 388 -17.84 -13.32 4.87
C LYS A 388 -16.38 -12.91 4.66
N ASP A 389 -15.74 -13.37 3.58
CA ASP A 389 -14.37 -13.00 3.26
C ASP A 389 -14.24 -11.49 3.02
N SER A 390 -15.17 -10.94 2.24
CA SER A 390 -15.20 -9.50 1.93
C SER A 390 -15.42 -8.66 3.19
N LEU A 391 -16.41 -8.98 3.99
CA LEU A 391 -16.71 -8.26 5.22
C LEU A 391 -15.58 -8.43 6.26
N TYR A 392 -15.06 -9.67 6.41
CA TYR A 392 -13.94 -9.96 7.32
C TYR A 392 -12.70 -9.13 6.97
N THR A 393 -12.34 -9.09 5.69
CA THR A 393 -11.16 -8.36 5.22
C THR A 393 -11.24 -6.88 5.55
N LEU A 394 -12.38 -6.23 5.29
CA LEU A 394 -12.57 -4.82 5.64
C LEU A 394 -12.50 -4.60 7.15
N MET A 395 -13.24 -5.41 7.93
CA MET A 395 -13.29 -5.25 9.38
C MET A 395 -11.92 -5.53 10.03
N ALA A 396 -11.15 -6.51 9.54
CA ALA A 396 -9.78 -6.76 10.01
C ALA A 396 -8.86 -5.58 9.72
N ALA A 397 -8.91 -5.03 8.51
CA ALA A 397 -8.13 -3.85 8.15
C ALA A 397 -8.50 -2.62 9.02
N LEU A 398 -9.79 -2.37 9.27
CA LEU A 398 -10.26 -1.34 10.21
C LEU A 398 -9.70 -1.60 11.62
N GLY A 399 -9.77 -2.84 12.11
CA GLY A 399 -9.23 -3.25 13.39
C GLY A 399 -7.72 -3.01 13.51
N TYR A 400 -6.97 -3.11 12.43
CA TYR A 400 -5.53 -2.85 12.40
C TYR A 400 -5.14 -1.42 12.02
N GLY A 401 -6.11 -0.53 11.84
CA GLY A 401 -5.84 0.90 11.76
C GLY A 401 -6.27 1.58 10.47
N LEU A 402 -6.94 0.90 9.54
CA LEU A 402 -7.52 1.54 8.36
C LEU A 402 -8.53 2.62 8.79
N ARG A 403 -8.59 3.75 8.06
CA ARG A 403 -9.49 4.88 8.36
C ARG A 403 -10.26 5.36 7.14
N GLY A 404 -10.08 4.70 6.03
CA GLY A 404 -10.86 4.90 4.81
C GLY A 404 -10.78 3.67 3.94
N PHE A 405 -11.77 3.45 3.09
CA PHE A 405 -11.84 2.30 2.19
C PHE A 405 -12.61 2.62 0.91
N ASN A 406 -12.30 1.85 -0.12
CA ASN A 406 -13.04 1.79 -1.37
C ASN A 406 -13.46 0.34 -1.62
N LEU A 407 -14.77 0.07 -1.66
CA LEU A 407 -15.29 -1.26 -1.97
C LEU A 407 -15.10 -1.55 -3.47
N TYR A 408 -14.27 -2.51 -3.80
CA TYR A 408 -13.99 -2.91 -5.17
C TYR A 408 -14.53 -4.33 -5.42
N MET A 409 -15.66 -4.50 -6.14
CA MET A 409 -16.59 -3.50 -6.71
C MET A 409 -17.78 -3.27 -5.78
N ALA A 410 -18.29 -2.04 -5.72
CA ALA A 410 -19.58 -1.78 -5.08
C ALA A 410 -20.76 -2.26 -5.93
N VAL A 411 -20.62 -2.22 -7.25
CA VAL A 411 -21.63 -2.64 -8.23
C VAL A 411 -21.06 -3.74 -9.12
N ASP A 412 -21.81 -4.82 -9.33
CA ASP A 412 -21.46 -5.89 -10.28
C ASP A 412 -21.17 -5.34 -11.67
N ARG A 413 -20.34 -6.04 -12.41
CA ARG A 413 -20.02 -5.74 -13.81
C ARG A 413 -19.58 -7.01 -14.56
N ASP A 414 -19.35 -6.91 -15.85
CA ASP A 414 -18.70 -8.00 -16.57
C ASP A 414 -17.34 -8.35 -15.90
N ARG A 415 -17.06 -9.63 -15.78
CA ARG A 415 -15.84 -10.17 -15.13
C ARG A 415 -15.68 -9.81 -13.64
N TRP A 416 -16.80 -9.45 -12.98
CA TRP A 416 -16.85 -9.26 -11.54
C TRP A 416 -18.25 -9.53 -11.00
N VAL A 417 -18.38 -10.50 -10.12
CA VAL A 417 -19.68 -10.98 -9.59
C VAL A 417 -19.69 -11.00 -8.06
N GLY A 418 -20.89 -10.92 -7.49
CA GLY A 418 -21.07 -10.99 -6.04
C GLY A 418 -20.80 -9.67 -5.32
N ALA A 419 -20.74 -8.54 -6.05
CA ALA A 419 -20.72 -7.22 -5.44
C ALA A 419 -22.00 -6.95 -4.64
N PRO A 420 -21.99 -6.03 -3.66
CA PRO A 420 -23.16 -5.74 -2.84
C PRO A 420 -24.38 -5.22 -3.64
N ILE A 421 -24.16 -4.64 -4.81
CA ILE A 421 -25.22 -4.09 -5.68
C ILE A 421 -25.11 -4.78 -7.05
N ASP A 422 -26.23 -5.19 -7.62
CA ASP A 422 -26.23 -5.77 -8.97
C ASP A 422 -26.15 -4.70 -10.08
N VAL A 423 -26.10 -5.14 -11.35
CA VAL A 423 -25.94 -4.24 -12.50
C VAL A 423 -27.10 -3.27 -12.72
N HIS A 424 -28.26 -3.52 -12.12
CA HIS A 424 -29.47 -2.69 -12.20
C HIS A 424 -29.75 -1.88 -10.95
N GLY A 425 -28.81 -1.85 -9.98
CA GLY A 425 -28.93 -1.10 -8.74
C GLY A 425 -29.71 -1.82 -7.63
N MET A 426 -29.99 -3.13 -7.75
CA MET A 426 -30.67 -3.88 -6.70
C MET A 426 -29.66 -4.29 -5.61
N PRO A 427 -29.88 -3.90 -4.34
CA PRO A 427 -29.00 -4.29 -3.25
C PRO A 427 -29.13 -5.78 -2.92
N ARG A 428 -28.02 -6.41 -2.59
CA ARG A 428 -27.94 -7.77 -2.04
C ARG A 428 -27.75 -7.71 -0.52
N ARG A 429 -27.82 -8.86 0.14
CA ARG A 429 -27.58 -8.97 1.59
C ARG A 429 -26.26 -8.34 2.03
N LEU A 430 -25.19 -8.48 1.23
CA LEU A 430 -23.89 -7.87 1.54
C LEU A 430 -23.98 -6.33 1.62
N ALA A 431 -24.90 -5.70 0.87
CA ALA A 431 -25.13 -4.26 0.98
C ALA A 431 -25.71 -3.87 2.36
N ASP A 432 -26.61 -4.70 2.92
CA ASP A 432 -27.15 -4.48 4.27
C ASP A 432 -26.07 -4.61 5.33
N ASP A 433 -25.16 -5.57 5.17
CA ASP A 433 -24.04 -5.79 6.09
C ASP A 433 -23.05 -4.59 6.05
N TYR A 434 -22.72 -4.08 4.87
CA TYR A 434 -21.90 -2.86 4.73
C TYR A 434 -22.63 -1.60 5.23
N HIS A 435 -23.92 -1.48 4.97
CA HIS A 435 -24.70 -0.35 5.51
C HIS A 435 -24.63 -0.32 7.04
N ALA A 436 -24.88 -1.46 7.69
CA ALA A 436 -24.81 -1.56 9.15
C ALA A 436 -23.40 -1.22 9.68
N LEU A 437 -22.35 -1.69 8.98
CA LEU A 437 -20.96 -1.36 9.35
C LEU A 437 -20.67 0.14 9.22
N ILE A 438 -21.04 0.77 8.10
CA ILE A 438 -20.79 2.21 7.85
C ILE A 438 -21.58 3.06 8.88
N GLU A 439 -22.82 2.70 9.16
CA GLU A 439 -23.64 3.36 10.20
C GLU A 439 -22.96 3.28 11.58
N ALA A 440 -22.43 2.11 11.96
CA ALA A 440 -21.69 1.93 13.20
C ALA A 440 -20.36 2.74 13.22
N LEU A 441 -19.64 2.79 12.11
CA LEU A 441 -18.41 3.60 12.00
C LEU A 441 -18.69 5.11 12.15
N ASP A 442 -19.78 5.59 11.56
CA ASP A 442 -20.20 7.00 11.67
C ASP A 442 -20.67 7.32 13.09
N GLU A 443 -21.45 6.43 13.74
CA GLU A 443 -21.92 6.59 15.13
C GLU A 443 -20.79 6.82 16.11
N VAL A 444 -19.75 5.97 16.02
CA VAL A 444 -18.57 6.06 16.92
C VAL A 444 -17.50 7.04 16.43
N LYS A 445 -17.72 7.72 15.31
CA LYS A 445 -16.75 8.61 14.65
C LYS A 445 -15.40 7.92 14.46
N PHE A 446 -15.44 6.70 13.94
CA PHE A 446 -14.29 5.79 13.89
C PHE A 446 -13.06 6.38 13.19
N ASN A 447 -13.27 7.23 12.18
CA ASN A 447 -12.20 7.94 11.47
C ASN A 447 -11.38 8.89 12.35
N THR A 448 -11.87 9.25 13.56
CA THR A 448 -11.13 10.09 14.53
C THR A 448 -10.36 9.27 15.57
N LEU A 449 -10.63 7.98 15.67
CA LEU A 449 -9.98 7.10 16.63
C LEU A 449 -8.60 6.67 16.15
N ARG A 450 -7.73 6.29 17.08
CA ARG A 450 -6.41 5.74 16.78
C ARG A 450 -6.20 4.41 17.48
N ARG A 451 -5.41 3.51 16.87
CA ARG A 451 -4.97 2.29 17.51
C ARG A 451 -3.63 2.57 18.22
N GLN A 452 -3.52 2.24 19.49
CA GLN A 452 -2.22 2.27 20.17
C GLN A 452 -1.34 1.12 19.67
N THR A 453 -0.10 1.43 19.30
CA THR A 453 0.90 0.45 18.87
C THR A 453 2.26 0.85 19.45
N PRO A 454 2.46 0.65 20.77
CA PRO A 454 3.66 1.11 21.47
C PRO A 454 4.93 0.35 21.05
N VAL A 455 4.79 -0.80 20.41
CA VAL A 455 5.91 -1.60 19.89
C VAL A 455 5.95 -1.51 18.38
N LYS A 456 7.13 -1.21 17.83
CA LYS A 456 7.37 -1.16 16.38
C LYS A 456 8.40 -2.23 15.98
N LEU A 457 8.01 -3.12 15.07
CA LEU A 457 8.87 -4.12 14.44
C LEU A 457 9.42 -3.56 13.14
N VAL A 458 10.74 -3.55 12.97
CA VAL A 458 11.41 -2.87 11.84
C VAL A 458 12.19 -3.86 11.01
N VAL A 459 11.84 -3.92 9.72
CA VAL A 459 12.59 -4.66 8.70
C VAL A 459 13.27 -3.67 7.75
N PRO A 460 14.62 -3.64 7.70
CA PRO A 460 15.33 -2.78 6.77
C PRO A 460 14.99 -3.10 5.32
N ARG A 461 14.72 -2.06 4.52
CA ARG A 461 14.40 -2.22 3.08
C ARG A 461 15.52 -2.94 2.31
N ALA A 462 16.77 -2.82 2.74
CA ALA A 462 17.90 -3.53 2.16
C ALA A 462 17.72 -5.05 2.15
N LEU A 463 17.10 -5.64 3.18
CA LEU A 463 16.79 -7.07 3.21
C LEU A 463 15.73 -7.47 2.18
N ARG A 464 14.69 -6.64 2.01
CA ARG A 464 13.68 -6.86 0.95
C ARG A 464 14.30 -6.76 -0.45
N ARG A 465 15.21 -5.80 -0.68
CA ARG A 465 15.98 -5.69 -1.93
C ARG A 465 16.86 -6.91 -2.16
N LEU A 466 17.52 -7.42 -1.11
CA LEU A 466 18.36 -8.62 -1.22
C LEU A 466 17.51 -9.85 -1.53
N SER A 467 16.39 -10.07 -0.84
CA SER A 467 15.45 -11.15 -1.16
C SER A 467 15.00 -11.10 -2.62
N ARG A 468 14.66 -9.90 -3.10
CA ARG A 468 14.21 -9.71 -4.48
C ARG A 468 15.35 -9.97 -5.47
N ALA A 469 16.57 -9.47 -5.23
CA ALA A 469 17.72 -9.68 -6.09
C ALA A 469 18.08 -11.16 -6.23
N THR A 470 17.90 -11.93 -5.16
CA THR A 470 18.21 -13.36 -5.08
C THR A 470 17.01 -14.26 -5.34
N HIS A 471 15.91 -13.75 -5.90
CA HIS A 471 14.73 -14.54 -6.24
C HIS A 471 15.08 -15.71 -7.17
N ALA A 472 14.75 -16.95 -6.77
CA ALA A 472 15.25 -18.17 -7.38
C ALA A 472 14.29 -18.85 -8.36
N PHE A 473 13.02 -18.35 -8.49
CA PHE A 473 11.97 -19.07 -9.20
C PHE A 473 11.76 -18.63 -10.66
N GLY A 474 12.72 -17.96 -11.25
CA GLY A 474 12.74 -17.65 -12.68
C GLY A 474 11.51 -16.90 -13.17
N PRO A 475 10.69 -17.50 -14.06
CA PRO A 475 9.57 -16.79 -14.69
C PRO A 475 8.38 -16.52 -13.77
N VAL A 476 8.28 -17.20 -12.61
CA VAL A 476 7.32 -16.82 -11.55
C VAL A 476 7.88 -15.62 -10.83
N THR A 477 7.26 -14.46 -11.03
CA THR A 477 7.79 -13.21 -10.48
C THR A 477 7.61 -13.12 -8.95
N PRO A 478 8.39 -12.29 -8.24
CA PRO A 478 8.22 -12.10 -6.79
C PRO A 478 6.79 -11.76 -6.39
N THR A 479 6.11 -10.87 -7.12
CA THR A 479 4.71 -10.53 -6.85
C THR A 479 3.78 -11.73 -7.05
N ALA A 480 3.91 -12.49 -8.15
CA ALA A 480 3.10 -13.67 -8.39
C ALA A 480 3.31 -14.75 -7.32
N PHE A 481 4.56 -14.93 -6.88
CA PHE A 481 4.92 -15.87 -5.82
C PHE A 481 4.30 -15.47 -4.48
N HIS A 482 4.32 -14.18 -4.17
CA HIS A 482 3.71 -13.63 -2.96
C HIS A 482 2.17 -13.77 -2.96
N ILE A 483 1.52 -13.49 -4.10
CA ILE A 483 0.06 -13.68 -4.25
C ILE A 483 -0.32 -15.16 -4.05
N ALA A 484 0.55 -16.09 -4.44
CA ALA A 484 0.37 -17.52 -4.19
C ALA A 484 0.58 -17.93 -2.71
N GLY A 485 0.89 -17.00 -1.82
CA GLY A 485 0.97 -17.22 -0.38
C GLY A 485 2.39 -17.40 0.18
N ALA A 486 3.42 -17.21 -0.63
CA ALA A 486 4.82 -17.29 -0.19
C ALA A 486 5.45 -15.89 -0.11
N GLY A 487 6.17 -15.60 0.96
CA GLY A 487 6.84 -14.31 1.13
C GLY A 487 8.16 -14.20 0.37
N PRO A 488 8.79 -13.01 0.38
CA PRO A 488 10.07 -12.79 -0.30
C PRO A 488 11.19 -13.72 0.17
N VAL A 489 11.19 -14.09 1.45
CA VAL A 489 12.22 -14.98 2.03
C VAL A 489 12.06 -16.43 1.61
N GLU A 490 10.85 -16.89 1.29
CA GLU A 490 10.57 -18.23 0.80
C GLU A 490 11.02 -18.41 -0.67
N SER A 491 11.31 -17.31 -1.38
CA SER A 491 11.71 -17.32 -2.79
C SER A 491 13.17 -16.95 -3.03
N CYS A 492 13.93 -16.51 -2.01
CA CYS A 492 15.30 -16.11 -2.17
C CYS A 492 16.28 -17.31 -2.16
N LEU A 493 17.45 -17.10 -2.75
CA LEU A 493 18.55 -18.08 -2.64
C LEU A 493 19.01 -18.20 -1.19
N GLU A 494 19.25 -19.44 -0.76
CA GLU A 494 19.79 -19.77 0.56
C GLU A 494 21.33 -19.74 0.55
N ASP A 495 21.91 -18.63 0.12
CA ASP A 495 23.35 -18.39 0.09
C ASP A 495 23.70 -17.24 1.04
N ASP A 496 24.77 -17.39 1.79
CA ASP A 496 25.21 -16.37 2.73
C ASP A 496 26.17 -15.34 2.11
N PHE A 497 26.65 -15.55 0.91
CA PHE A 497 27.59 -14.68 0.21
C PHE A 497 28.80 -14.24 1.06
N GLY A 498 29.20 -15.05 2.04
CA GLY A 498 30.23 -14.71 3.00
C GLY A 498 29.81 -13.70 4.07
N LEU A 499 28.51 -13.44 4.23
CA LEU A 499 27.96 -12.63 5.35
C LEU A 499 27.94 -13.41 6.67
N GLY A 500 28.10 -14.75 6.60
CA GLY A 500 27.99 -15.68 7.74
C GLY A 500 26.55 -15.98 8.14
N GLU A 501 25.58 -15.53 7.37
CA GLU A 501 24.15 -15.80 7.55
C GLU A 501 23.40 -15.54 6.25
N VAL A 502 22.30 -16.26 6.02
CA VAL A 502 21.36 -15.93 4.94
C VAL A 502 20.50 -14.74 5.42
N ALA A 503 21.01 -13.54 5.19
CA ALA A 503 20.52 -12.31 5.81
C ALA A 503 19.01 -12.07 5.70
N PRO A 504 18.32 -12.32 4.54
CA PRO A 504 16.88 -12.16 4.46
C PRO A 504 16.12 -13.11 5.40
N ILE A 505 16.53 -14.38 5.44
CA ILE A 505 15.89 -15.42 6.27
C ILE A 505 16.11 -15.13 7.76
N VAL A 506 17.34 -14.81 8.15
CA VAL A 506 17.66 -14.48 9.54
C VAL A 506 16.93 -13.23 9.98
N GLY A 507 16.89 -12.19 9.13
CA GLY A 507 16.18 -10.95 9.42
C GLY A 507 14.68 -11.13 9.61
N GLU A 508 14.03 -11.91 8.75
CA GLU A 508 12.61 -12.22 8.88
C GLU A 508 12.35 -13.11 10.11
N SER A 509 13.15 -14.12 10.35
CA SER A 509 13.02 -15.01 11.51
C SER A 509 13.15 -14.26 12.83
N TYR A 510 14.05 -13.27 12.89
CA TYR A 510 14.22 -12.39 14.03
C TYR A 510 12.93 -11.62 14.33
N VAL A 511 12.35 -10.99 13.32
CA VAL A 511 11.11 -10.20 13.48
C VAL A 511 9.93 -11.10 13.84
N ARG A 512 9.80 -12.27 13.18
CA ARG A 512 8.75 -13.25 13.48
C ARG A 512 8.81 -13.81 14.90
N ALA A 513 9.98 -13.93 15.50
CA ALA A 513 10.10 -14.35 16.89
C ALA A 513 9.43 -13.34 17.83
N PHE A 514 9.68 -12.05 17.66
CA PHE A 514 9.03 -10.99 18.45
C PHE A 514 7.53 -10.87 18.12
N GLU A 515 7.15 -10.99 16.85
CA GLU A 515 5.75 -11.00 16.40
C GLU A 515 4.95 -12.06 17.17
N ARG A 516 5.44 -13.32 17.17
CA ARG A 516 4.79 -14.42 17.90
C ARG A 516 4.70 -14.16 19.42
N ALA A 517 5.78 -13.66 20.01
CA ALA A 517 5.82 -13.37 21.44
C ALA A 517 4.84 -12.25 21.84
N LEU A 518 4.74 -11.20 21.02
CA LEU A 518 3.79 -10.09 21.23
C LEU A 518 2.34 -10.55 21.07
N LEU A 519 2.05 -11.35 20.02
CA LEU A 519 0.71 -11.91 19.79
C LEU A 519 0.29 -12.81 20.94
N ALA A 520 1.15 -13.74 21.37
CA ALA A 520 0.85 -14.68 22.46
C ALA A 520 0.51 -13.96 23.77
N ARG A 521 0.99 -12.75 23.98
CA ARG A 521 0.74 -11.93 25.18
C ARG A 521 -0.30 -10.83 24.96
N GLY A 522 -0.87 -10.73 23.75
CA GLY A 522 -1.84 -9.70 23.41
C GLY A 522 -1.28 -8.27 23.44
N VAL A 523 0.03 -8.09 23.26
CA VAL A 523 0.65 -6.76 23.26
C VAL A 523 0.41 -6.10 21.89
N PRO A 524 -0.19 -4.90 21.82
CA PRO A 524 -0.37 -4.19 20.57
C PRO A 524 0.97 -3.77 19.94
N PHE A 525 1.15 -4.10 18.69
CA PHE A 525 2.33 -3.71 17.92
C PHE A 525 1.98 -3.35 16.48
N SER A 526 2.93 -2.76 15.80
CA SER A 526 2.85 -2.46 14.38
C SER A 526 4.20 -2.63 13.70
N TYR A 527 4.23 -2.47 12.39
CA TYR A 527 5.45 -2.55 11.59
C TYR A 527 5.88 -1.17 11.14
N ALA A 528 7.18 -0.99 10.97
CA ALA A 528 7.75 0.24 10.45
C ALA A 528 8.73 -0.10 9.33
N GLY A 529 8.63 0.56 8.19
CA GLY A 529 9.63 0.49 7.15
C GLY A 529 10.93 1.16 7.59
N GLY A 530 12.07 0.57 7.26
CA GLY A 530 13.38 1.10 7.65
C GLY A 530 13.71 2.47 7.05
N GLU A 531 13.13 2.81 5.91
CA GLU A 531 13.27 4.13 5.30
C GLU A 531 12.21 5.08 5.90
N SER A 532 12.63 6.32 6.24
CA SER A 532 11.80 7.29 6.97
C SER A 532 11.36 6.81 8.38
N LEU A 533 12.23 6.07 9.06
CA LEU A 533 11.96 5.51 10.37
C LEU A 533 11.53 6.57 11.41
N GLU A 534 12.08 7.78 11.33
CA GLU A 534 11.71 8.89 12.23
C GLU A 534 10.20 9.21 12.21
N MET A 535 9.59 9.15 11.04
CA MET A 535 8.14 9.38 10.89
C MET A 535 7.32 8.21 11.43
N SER A 536 7.90 7.01 11.43
CA SER A 536 7.25 5.78 11.90
C SER A 536 7.39 5.55 13.41
N MET A 537 8.05 6.46 14.16
CA MET A 537 8.27 6.34 15.61
C MET A 537 7.17 6.97 16.47
N VAL A 538 6.15 7.56 15.87
CA VAL A 538 5.06 8.20 16.60
C VAL A 538 4.41 7.18 17.55
N GLY A 539 4.27 7.54 18.82
CA GLY A 539 3.67 6.68 19.84
C GLY A 539 4.48 5.43 20.25
N ALA A 540 5.72 5.27 19.75
CA ALA A 540 6.56 4.13 20.11
C ALA A 540 7.15 4.28 21.51
N SER A 541 7.06 3.21 22.30
CA SER A 541 7.80 3.02 23.56
C SER A 541 8.97 2.05 23.38
N TRP A 542 8.82 1.11 22.44
CA TRP A 542 9.83 0.10 22.14
C TRP A 542 9.95 -0.16 20.63
N ILE A 543 11.18 -0.15 20.12
CA ILE A 543 11.52 -0.50 18.73
C ILE A 543 12.35 -1.77 18.75
N VAL A 544 11.97 -2.74 17.94
CA VAL A 544 12.73 -3.96 17.65
C VAL A 544 13.15 -3.91 16.19
N CYS A 545 14.45 -3.89 15.93
CA CYS A 545 14.98 -3.79 14.57
C CYS A 545 15.94 -4.93 14.28
N THR A 546 15.67 -5.68 13.19
CA THR A 546 16.66 -6.65 12.72
C THR A 546 17.86 -5.93 12.11
N THR A 547 19.04 -6.46 12.41
CA THR A 547 20.33 -5.97 11.90
C THR A 547 21.07 -7.04 11.09
N ALA A 548 20.37 -8.09 10.66
CA ALA A 548 20.92 -9.13 9.79
C ALA A 548 21.54 -8.52 8.52
N GLY A 549 22.65 -9.06 8.07
CA GLY A 549 23.39 -8.60 6.89
C GLY A 549 24.05 -7.24 7.10
N GLY A 550 23.30 -6.16 7.01
CA GLY A 550 23.83 -4.79 7.12
C GLY A 550 22.75 -3.73 7.33
N LEU A 551 23.16 -2.55 7.77
CA LEU A 551 22.25 -1.44 8.07
C LEU A 551 22.79 -0.11 7.53
N LYS A 552 21.92 0.68 6.89
CA LYS A 552 22.28 2.04 6.44
C LYS A 552 22.63 2.94 7.64
N ALA A 553 23.61 3.82 7.46
CA ALA A 553 24.07 4.74 8.49
C ALA A 553 22.98 5.71 8.97
N ASP A 554 22.13 6.20 8.07
CA ASP A 554 21.01 7.09 8.40
C ASP A 554 19.95 6.36 9.25
N MET A 555 19.65 5.12 8.90
CA MET A 555 18.73 4.29 9.70
C MET A 555 19.30 4.00 11.10
N PHE A 556 20.59 3.69 11.19
CA PHE A 556 21.26 3.51 12.49
C PHE A 556 21.24 4.81 13.32
N GLY A 557 21.46 5.95 12.66
CA GLY A 557 21.32 7.27 13.27
C GLY A 557 19.91 7.53 13.81
N SER A 558 18.88 7.11 13.09
CA SER A 558 17.47 7.23 13.52
C SER A 558 17.17 6.35 14.76
N LEU A 559 17.72 5.13 14.82
CA LEU A 559 17.60 4.26 16.00
C LEU A 559 18.26 4.90 17.23
N ARG A 560 19.42 5.51 17.09
CA ARG A 560 20.09 6.25 18.17
C ARG A 560 19.28 7.47 18.60
N ALA A 561 18.77 8.25 17.67
CA ALA A 561 17.90 9.39 17.96
C ALA A 561 16.60 8.97 18.68
N ALA A 562 16.06 7.78 18.38
CA ALA A 562 14.94 7.23 19.13
C ALA A 562 15.32 6.95 20.58
N LYS A 563 16.47 6.32 20.80
CA LYS A 563 17.01 6.08 22.14
C LYS A 563 17.20 7.38 22.95
N GLU A 564 17.74 8.42 22.33
CA GLU A 564 17.94 9.74 22.96
C GLU A 564 16.61 10.39 23.38
N ARG A 565 15.52 10.06 22.71
CA ARG A 565 14.14 10.47 23.06
C ARG A 565 13.49 9.59 24.13
N GLY A 566 14.21 8.62 24.69
CA GLY A 566 13.72 7.74 25.75
C GLY A 566 13.01 6.47 25.24
N ILE A 567 12.99 6.21 23.94
CA ILE A 567 12.44 4.98 23.37
C ILE A 567 13.43 3.85 23.61
N VAL A 568 12.96 2.70 24.08
CA VAL A 568 13.81 1.50 24.16
C VAL A 568 14.04 0.96 22.77
N VAL A 569 15.30 0.64 22.44
CA VAL A 569 15.66 0.11 21.11
C VAL A 569 16.42 -1.20 21.28
N THR A 570 15.83 -2.27 20.80
CA THR A 570 16.45 -3.60 20.73
C THR A 570 16.86 -3.87 19.27
N ILE A 571 18.11 -4.30 19.08
CA ILE A 571 18.67 -4.66 17.77
C ILE A 571 19.15 -6.10 17.80
N GLY A 572 19.22 -6.74 16.65
CA GLY A 572 19.76 -8.09 16.56
C GLY A 572 19.62 -8.72 15.15
N PRO A 573 20.29 -9.86 14.95
CA PRO A 573 20.95 -10.70 15.95
C PRO A 573 22.33 -10.20 16.40
N ARG A 574 22.91 -9.22 15.72
CA ARG A 574 24.25 -8.72 16.03
C ARG A 574 24.39 -7.21 15.80
N VAL A 575 25.44 -6.61 16.36
CA VAL A 575 25.78 -5.23 16.01
C VAL A 575 26.17 -5.19 14.51
N PRO A 576 25.58 -4.25 13.74
CA PRO A 576 25.86 -4.19 12.31
C PRO A 576 27.32 -3.83 12.03
N THR A 577 28.02 -4.67 11.28
CA THR A 577 29.38 -4.45 10.79
C THR A 577 29.42 -4.06 9.32
N ARG A 578 28.25 -4.06 8.65
CA ARG A 578 28.08 -3.78 7.21
C ARG A 578 27.06 -2.68 6.98
N ASP A 579 27.23 -1.98 5.86
CA ASP A 579 26.29 -0.94 5.42
C ASP A 579 25.04 -1.54 4.71
N GLY A 580 24.15 -0.68 4.24
CA GLY A 580 22.93 -1.11 3.52
C GLY A 580 23.18 -1.72 2.13
N ALA A 581 24.42 -1.68 1.63
CA ALA A 581 24.86 -2.36 0.42
C ALA A 581 25.65 -3.66 0.74
N MET A 582 25.60 -4.12 1.99
CA MET A 582 26.26 -5.33 2.52
C MET A 582 27.79 -5.25 2.52
N ARG A 583 28.38 -4.06 2.41
CA ARG A 583 29.83 -3.88 2.44
C ARG A 583 30.31 -3.65 3.87
N GLU A 584 31.52 -4.10 4.16
CA GLU A 584 32.14 -3.89 5.48
C GLU A 584 32.32 -2.39 5.80
N LEU A 585 31.96 -2.02 7.00
CA LEU A 585 32.17 -0.69 7.52
C LEU A 585 33.63 -0.52 7.96
N GLN A 586 34.26 0.58 7.56
CA GLN A 586 35.61 0.95 8.05
C GLN A 586 35.62 1.15 9.57
N THR A 587 34.52 1.64 10.11
CA THR A 587 34.32 1.79 11.55
C THR A 587 32.95 1.23 11.88
N PRO A 588 32.85 0.25 12.79
CA PRO A 588 31.57 -0.29 13.24
C PRO A 588 30.64 0.79 13.77
N HIS A 589 29.34 0.59 13.64
CA HIS A 589 28.37 1.48 14.24
C HIS A 589 28.50 1.53 15.77
N ASP A 590 28.39 2.72 16.33
CA ASP A 590 28.39 2.91 17.77
C ASP A 590 27.04 2.49 18.37
N ALA A 591 26.96 1.25 18.82
CA ALA A 591 25.75 0.65 19.39
C ALA A 591 25.59 0.93 20.91
N ARG A 592 26.41 1.80 21.52
CA ARG A 592 26.28 2.11 22.95
C ARG A 592 24.88 2.61 23.30
N GLY A 593 24.29 1.97 24.30
CA GLY A 593 22.94 2.28 24.79
C GLY A 593 21.79 1.63 24.01
N LEU A 594 22.06 0.95 22.87
CA LEU A 594 21.10 0.05 22.24
C LEU A 594 21.20 -1.33 22.91
N GLU A 595 20.08 -2.02 23.02
CA GLU A 595 20.05 -3.37 23.56
C GLU A 595 20.27 -4.39 22.44
N LEU A 596 21.31 -5.21 22.58
CA LEU A 596 21.57 -6.30 21.64
C LEU A 596 20.89 -7.58 22.12
N GLU A 597 20.03 -8.16 21.29
CA GLU A 597 19.41 -9.46 21.52
C GLU A 597 19.75 -10.40 20.38
N PRO A 598 20.63 -11.42 20.60
CA PRO A 598 21.07 -12.32 19.54
C PRO A 598 20.00 -13.29 19.05
N LEU A 599 18.98 -13.62 19.86
CA LEU A 599 17.96 -14.64 19.57
C LEU A 599 18.56 -15.99 19.13
N ASP A 600 19.59 -16.43 19.83
CA ASP A 600 20.16 -17.77 19.70
C ASP A 600 19.17 -18.88 20.12
N ASP A 601 18.18 -18.51 20.94
CA ASP A 601 17.02 -19.32 21.32
C ASP A 601 15.73 -18.49 21.10
N PRO A 602 14.76 -18.96 20.30
CA PRO A 602 13.49 -18.28 20.07
C PRO A 602 12.68 -17.94 21.34
N SER A 603 12.86 -18.72 22.44
CA SER A 603 12.21 -18.45 23.74
C SER A 603 12.67 -17.14 24.38
N ARG A 604 13.80 -16.60 23.97
CA ARG A 604 14.33 -15.32 24.49
C ARG A 604 13.44 -14.14 24.10
N ALA A 605 12.84 -14.17 22.90
CA ALA A 605 11.89 -13.14 22.51
C ALA A 605 10.70 -13.09 23.47
N ASP A 606 10.17 -14.25 23.86
CA ASP A 606 9.05 -14.32 24.80
C ASP A 606 9.43 -13.80 26.20
N LEU A 607 10.60 -14.18 26.72
CA LEU A 607 11.11 -13.65 28.00
C LEU A 607 11.35 -12.14 27.95
N LEU A 608 11.88 -11.64 26.83
CA LEU A 608 12.11 -10.21 26.66
C LEU A 608 10.80 -9.43 26.57
N VAL A 609 9.82 -9.93 25.83
CA VAL A 609 8.49 -9.31 25.74
C VAL A 609 7.83 -9.29 27.12
N ALA A 610 7.88 -10.39 27.88
CA ALA A 610 7.34 -10.44 29.25
C ALA A 610 7.96 -9.36 30.14
N ARG A 611 9.27 -9.24 30.14
CA ARG A 611 10.00 -8.20 30.90
C ARG A 611 9.59 -6.78 30.47
N ARG A 612 9.45 -6.54 29.17
CA ARG A 612 9.11 -5.22 28.63
C ARG A 612 7.69 -4.77 28.95
N ILE A 613 6.74 -5.71 29.08
CA ILE A 613 5.38 -5.39 29.54
C ILE A 613 5.45 -4.66 30.89
N ASP A 614 6.20 -5.22 31.83
CA ASP A 614 6.33 -4.64 33.17
C ASP A 614 7.16 -3.35 33.19
N GLU A 615 8.35 -3.34 32.54
CA GLU A 615 9.26 -2.21 32.55
C GLU A 615 8.70 -0.95 31.85
N LEU A 616 7.93 -1.13 30.80
CA LEU A 616 7.39 -0.05 29.97
C LEU A 616 5.88 0.17 30.19
N SER A 617 5.26 -0.59 31.09
CA SER A 617 3.81 -0.59 31.31
C SER A 617 3.04 -0.73 29.99
N LEU A 618 3.47 -1.69 29.14
CA LEU A 618 2.83 -1.89 27.85
C LEU A 618 1.41 -2.43 28.04
N PRO A 619 0.43 -1.95 27.27
CA PRO A 619 -0.89 -2.54 27.27
C PRO A 619 -0.81 -4.00 26.77
N ALA A 620 -1.60 -4.88 27.37
CA ALA A 620 -1.71 -6.27 26.97
C ALA A 620 -3.17 -6.72 27.05
N TYR A 621 -3.64 -7.36 26.00
CA TYR A 621 -5.02 -7.84 25.85
C TYR A 621 -5.00 -9.35 25.52
N PRO A 622 -4.55 -10.20 26.44
CA PRO A 622 -4.42 -11.62 26.19
C PRO A 622 -5.79 -12.26 25.93
N VAL A 623 -5.78 -13.25 25.05
CA VAL A 623 -6.94 -14.07 24.70
C VAL A 623 -6.58 -15.53 24.96
N ASP A 624 -7.51 -16.29 25.54
CA ASP A 624 -7.27 -17.69 25.93
C ASP A 624 -7.42 -18.69 24.76
N VAL A 625 -7.87 -18.21 23.59
CA VAL A 625 -8.06 -19.03 22.37
C VAL A 625 -6.99 -18.67 21.34
N PRO A 626 -6.24 -19.66 20.83
CA PRO A 626 -5.29 -19.43 19.74
C PRO A 626 -5.95 -18.85 18.49
N ASP A 627 -5.21 -18.06 17.71
CA ASP A 627 -5.66 -17.43 16.47
C ASP A 627 -6.87 -16.47 16.61
N VAL A 628 -7.30 -16.16 17.83
CA VAL A 628 -8.26 -15.08 18.09
C VAL A 628 -7.49 -13.82 18.49
N HIS A 629 -7.83 -12.72 17.84
CA HIS A 629 -7.10 -11.46 17.99
C HIS A 629 -8.01 -10.36 18.51
N VAL A 630 -7.40 -9.43 19.26
CA VAL A 630 -8.11 -8.27 19.79
C VAL A 630 -7.37 -7.00 19.40
N SER A 631 -8.12 -5.97 19.04
CA SER A 631 -7.59 -4.62 18.90
C SER A 631 -8.49 -3.60 19.57
N LEU A 632 -7.87 -2.57 20.15
CA LEU A 632 -8.54 -1.44 20.78
C LEU A 632 -8.21 -0.14 20.06
N HIS A 633 -9.24 0.70 19.94
CA HIS A 633 -9.13 2.04 19.37
C HIS A 633 -9.57 3.07 20.40
N GLU A 634 -8.79 4.11 20.52
CA GLU A 634 -8.90 5.14 21.54
C GLU A 634 -9.17 6.51 20.93
N ASP A 635 -9.79 7.37 21.70
CA ASP A 635 -9.92 8.78 21.36
C ASP A 635 -8.58 9.54 21.61
N ASP A 636 -8.57 10.84 21.37
CA ASP A 636 -7.42 11.73 21.55
C ASP A 636 -6.94 11.84 23.01
N ARG A 637 -7.78 11.43 23.98
CA ARG A 637 -7.46 11.39 25.41
C ARG A 637 -6.93 10.04 25.86
N GLY A 638 -6.80 9.06 24.95
CA GLY A 638 -6.39 7.70 25.27
C GLY A 638 -7.48 6.85 25.92
N VAL A 639 -8.76 7.24 25.78
CA VAL A 639 -9.88 6.46 26.31
C VAL A 639 -10.31 5.44 25.27
N PRO A 640 -10.33 4.13 25.59
CA PRO A 640 -10.84 3.09 24.70
C PRO A 640 -12.29 3.36 24.32
N ARG A 641 -12.59 3.33 23.02
CA ARG A 641 -13.93 3.58 22.45
C ARG A 641 -14.47 2.40 21.67
N VAL A 642 -13.61 1.72 20.92
CA VAL A 642 -14.00 0.60 20.07
C VAL A 642 -13.05 -0.56 20.26
N ALA A 643 -13.60 -1.78 20.38
CA ALA A 643 -12.87 -3.03 20.41
C ALA A 643 -13.30 -3.92 19.24
N PHE A 644 -12.33 -4.58 18.60
CA PHE A 644 -12.57 -5.67 17.64
C PHE A 644 -12.10 -6.97 18.26
N VAL A 645 -12.94 -8.01 18.18
CA VAL A 645 -12.58 -9.40 18.52
C VAL A 645 -12.72 -10.22 17.25
N MET A 646 -11.62 -10.79 16.77
CA MET A 646 -11.45 -11.31 15.41
C MET A 646 -11.15 -12.80 15.44
N ASN A 647 -12.00 -13.59 14.78
CA ASN A 647 -11.83 -15.05 14.63
C ASN A 647 -11.68 -15.40 13.15
N PRO A 648 -10.43 -15.60 12.64
CA PRO A 648 -10.19 -16.02 11.27
C PRO A 648 -10.41 -17.52 11.02
N THR A 649 -10.67 -18.31 12.05
CA THR A 649 -10.76 -19.77 11.94
C THR A 649 -12.13 -20.24 11.45
N ASP A 650 -12.19 -21.45 10.94
CA ASP A 650 -13.44 -22.09 10.45
C ASP A 650 -14.36 -22.59 11.57
N LYS A 651 -14.02 -22.34 12.83
CA LYS A 651 -14.80 -22.79 14.00
C LYS A 651 -15.29 -21.61 14.82
N PRO A 652 -16.51 -21.63 15.31
CA PRO A 652 -16.95 -20.66 16.31
C PRO A 652 -16.16 -20.89 17.60
N VAL A 653 -15.84 -19.80 18.30
CA VAL A 653 -15.07 -19.81 19.54
C VAL A 653 -15.76 -19.02 20.63
N LEU A 654 -15.55 -19.43 21.88
CA LEU A 654 -15.86 -18.66 23.06
C LEU A 654 -14.55 -18.21 23.66
N ALA A 655 -14.22 -16.94 23.47
CA ALA A 655 -12.94 -16.36 23.86
C ALA A 655 -13.06 -15.55 25.15
N THR A 656 -12.12 -15.76 26.07
CA THR A 656 -11.98 -14.93 27.26
C THR A 656 -10.96 -13.85 26.97
N VAL A 657 -11.37 -12.58 27.11
CA VAL A 657 -10.58 -11.40 26.77
C VAL A 657 -10.43 -10.50 28.00
N ALA A 658 -9.22 -10.06 28.29
CA ALA A 658 -8.95 -9.08 29.31
C ALA A 658 -8.70 -7.70 28.68
N LEU A 659 -9.56 -6.72 28.93
CA LEU A 659 -9.49 -5.38 28.34
C LEU A 659 -9.30 -4.28 29.41
N GLY A 660 -8.49 -4.54 30.40
CA GLY A 660 -8.20 -3.58 31.47
C GLY A 660 -9.45 -3.16 32.26
N ASN A 661 -9.73 -1.86 32.38
CA ASN A 661 -10.81 -1.31 33.19
C ASN A 661 -12.18 -1.28 32.43
N THR A 662 -12.40 -2.14 31.45
CA THR A 662 -13.64 -2.20 30.69
C THR A 662 -14.79 -2.69 31.56
N ARG A 663 -15.86 -1.91 31.65
CA ARG A 663 -17.08 -2.24 32.40
C ARG A 663 -18.07 -3.05 31.58
N ALA A 664 -18.11 -2.82 30.26
CA ALA A 664 -18.91 -3.59 29.34
C ALA A 664 -18.46 -3.41 27.88
N LEU A 665 -18.79 -4.38 27.04
CA LEU A 665 -18.77 -4.30 25.59
C LEU A 665 -20.20 -4.29 25.07
N VAL A 666 -20.52 -3.30 24.22
CA VAL A 666 -21.83 -3.20 23.57
C VAL A 666 -21.65 -3.45 22.07
N ASP A 667 -22.31 -4.47 21.52
CA ASP A 667 -22.18 -4.84 20.11
C ASP A 667 -22.71 -3.72 19.21
N LEU A 668 -21.87 -3.23 18.32
CA LEU A 668 -22.20 -2.18 17.36
C LEU A 668 -22.91 -2.72 16.10
N LEU A 669 -22.91 -4.05 15.90
CA LEU A 669 -23.55 -4.70 14.76
C LEU A 669 -24.64 -5.71 15.23
N PRO A 670 -25.64 -5.28 16.02
CA PRO A 670 -26.58 -6.17 16.67
C PRO A 670 -27.51 -6.92 15.70
N ARG A 671 -27.68 -6.43 14.47
CA ARG A 671 -28.47 -7.11 13.43
C ARG A 671 -27.90 -8.47 13.03
N LEU A 672 -26.61 -8.68 13.29
CA LEU A 672 -25.91 -9.92 12.98
C LEU A 672 -25.97 -10.93 14.14
N ARG A 673 -26.48 -10.58 15.37
CA ARG A 673 -26.35 -11.41 16.57
C ARG A 673 -27.32 -11.07 17.72
N ALA A 674 -27.54 -12.08 18.58
CA ALA A 674 -28.51 -12.00 19.69
C ALA A 674 -28.00 -11.28 20.94
N VAL A 675 -26.69 -11.26 21.23
CA VAL A 675 -26.13 -10.71 22.46
C VAL A 675 -25.67 -9.27 22.22
N LYS A 676 -26.35 -8.31 22.83
CA LYS A 676 -26.09 -6.88 22.65
C LYS A 676 -25.08 -6.31 23.64
N ARG A 677 -24.93 -6.87 24.84
CA ARG A 677 -24.07 -6.36 25.91
C ARG A 677 -23.36 -7.50 26.63
N ILE A 678 -22.06 -7.33 26.85
CA ILE A 678 -21.21 -8.29 27.55
C ILE A 678 -20.59 -7.57 28.74
N GLU A 679 -20.79 -8.12 29.93
CA GLU A 679 -20.22 -7.61 31.18
C GLU A 679 -19.09 -8.53 31.66
N PRO A 680 -18.10 -7.99 32.39
CA PRO A 680 -17.02 -8.80 32.95
C PRO A 680 -17.55 -9.86 33.94
N LEU A 681 -16.89 -11.01 33.93
CA LEU A 681 -17.12 -12.02 34.93
C LEU A 681 -16.77 -11.50 36.32
N ALA A 682 -17.65 -11.77 37.29
CA ALA A 682 -17.46 -11.30 38.67
C ALA A 682 -16.11 -11.79 39.27
N GLY A 683 -15.31 -10.83 39.79
CA GLY A 683 -14.06 -11.11 40.45
C GLY A 683 -12.84 -11.29 39.53
N THR A 684 -13.01 -11.39 38.21
CA THR A 684 -11.89 -11.58 37.27
C THR A 684 -11.65 -10.40 36.33
N GLY A 685 -12.66 -9.56 36.08
CA GLY A 685 -12.60 -8.50 35.06
C GLY A 685 -12.53 -9.01 33.61
N ALA A 686 -12.60 -10.34 33.39
CA ALA A 686 -12.53 -10.95 32.08
C ALA A 686 -13.88 -10.92 31.37
N LEU A 687 -13.87 -10.70 30.07
CA LEU A 687 -15.05 -10.65 29.19
C LEU A 687 -15.10 -11.93 28.38
N VAL A 688 -16.23 -12.63 28.38
CA VAL A 688 -16.42 -13.84 27.56
C VAL A 688 -17.19 -13.47 26.31
N VAL A 689 -16.54 -13.63 25.17
CA VAL A 689 -17.04 -13.21 23.85
C VAL A 689 -17.21 -14.43 22.95
N GLU A 690 -18.44 -14.70 22.53
CA GLU A 690 -18.68 -15.66 21.46
C GLU A 690 -18.38 -15.01 20.11
N VAL A 691 -17.48 -15.61 19.32
CA VAL A 691 -17.14 -15.15 17.97
C VAL A 691 -17.35 -16.27 16.98
N PRO A 692 -18.33 -16.16 16.07
CA PRO A 692 -18.54 -17.18 15.04
C PRO A 692 -17.34 -17.39 14.14
N ALA A 693 -17.32 -18.51 13.42
CA ALA A 693 -16.30 -18.84 12.43
C ALA A 693 -16.17 -17.75 11.36
N ARG A 694 -14.94 -17.41 10.99
CA ARG A 694 -14.61 -16.44 9.93
C ARG A 694 -15.36 -15.11 10.14
N THR A 695 -15.28 -14.56 11.35
CA THR A 695 -16.08 -13.39 11.72
C THR A 695 -15.32 -12.47 12.67
N ILE A 696 -15.65 -11.20 12.60
CA ILE A 696 -15.20 -10.16 13.52
C ILE A 696 -16.41 -9.57 14.23
N ARG A 697 -16.28 -9.34 15.54
CA ARG A 697 -17.23 -8.56 16.32
C ARG A 697 -16.63 -7.19 16.64
N MET A 698 -17.43 -6.15 16.46
CA MET A 698 -17.09 -4.78 16.76
C MET A 698 -17.95 -4.27 17.91
N PHE A 699 -17.32 -3.72 18.93
CA PHE A 699 -18.00 -3.27 20.15
C PHE A 699 -17.65 -1.82 20.48
N SER A 700 -18.59 -1.07 21.00
CA SER A 700 -18.25 0.10 21.81
C SER A 700 -17.79 -0.35 23.20
N VAL A 701 -16.82 0.37 23.77
CA VAL A 701 -16.20 0.06 25.07
C VAL A 701 -16.72 1.05 26.11
N GLU A 702 -17.33 0.52 27.17
CA GLU A 702 -17.68 1.30 28.37
C GLU A 702 -16.59 1.13 29.41
N THR A 703 -15.97 2.22 29.85
CA THR A 703 -14.88 2.27 30.84
C THR A 703 -15.32 2.85 32.17
#